data_deba559b1000dfc207b1ef078b627e20
#
_entry.id   deba559b1000dfc207b1ef078b627e20
#
_cell.length_a   1.000
_cell.length_b   1.000
_cell.length_c   1.000
_cell.angle_alpha   90.00
_cell.angle_beta   90.00
_cell.angle_gamma   90.00
#
_symmetry.space_group_name_H-M   'P 1'
#
loop_
_entity.id
_entity.type
_entity.pdbx_description
1 polymer ?
#
loop_
_entity_poly.entity_id
_entity_poly.type
_entity_poly.pdbx_seq_one_letter_code
_entity_poly.pdbx_strand_id
1 'polypeptide(L)'
;MNEGPLSSESSGRIERLAAASPVYAQELLRNPSAARWLEEPRNLWEPFRFQAFLDTWIEYAPGAGGMDDGAHLGALRRWRRLMSMRIAHRNVNDIADERTTVEELTILAEFCLGECLLLATRRWQERLGVPMEGKRGKKARFCVLALGKLGGRELNFSSDIDLLYLYEGEGACVREGAETSVSNGEFYTKVAETITRALNERTEDGFLFRADVRLRPEGAIGPLVRSATELEYYYSTAGQTWERLAMIKARPVAGSLELGAELLESLHGFRYPRHPPPSLLEEIAAMKARSDAEIVGAGALDRDVKLGTGGIREIEFVAQSLQLLNAGRYPFLQTNSTEQALGLLSRYGLMDGSDAARLVETYWFLRKIEHRLQIREEDQTHLLPEDPAELAGIAASLGFGAAADFRATLASRCDHAHSIYADLFADRGIDVEFEAWWTFFTTESVPAPVAARIGRWFGADPKAADELRMFACGGRHVLITRELVVRFQHVAGAFDGFLHELARPLGTLARLARFAERYGTRRQFLGFCAENPSLFRVFSILCDRSEAIVELLCAHPEIIEEVLRPENLLKRRSARDLDDEISSAAGSPGFHDWLWLFVRAEQVRHAMRGILGSLSPEEIEAAMTGLADAALRQLTRGSGALVVALGKYGGGEIAFGSDLDLLFIAEDGREADAADVVAAVRAALGRSGPLGSAFALDLRLRPHGQSGPEATSVAALEAYHMPGGSGQMWERQSLIRARVVAGPAALSGSFRAWRDRLLYGAPASGPQIGEIRAMRTRIEKELGAGPPGAAFKAGPGGLADIEFLVQTLQLCRGWSNPELRATGTRAALRALAAAGLIHGGDSAPLGQNYEFLRRIETALRLDANRSVSVLPPDADDREALARWLGFASEGHFMAEHLRRLEETRRIYDKTPSLLEFLTPA
;
A
#
# COMPACT_ATOMS: atom_id res chain seq x y z
N MET A 1 35.11 -28.56 2.08
CA MET A 1 34.64 -27.50 1.15
C MET A 1 35.29 -27.72 -0.20
N ASN A 2 34.53 -27.79 -1.28
CA ASN A 2 35.01 -28.13 -2.61
C ASN A 2 36.06 -27.12 -3.11
N GLU A 3 37.31 -27.52 -3.26
CA GLU A 3 38.43 -26.70 -3.74
C GLU A 3 38.50 -26.57 -5.28
N GLY A 4 37.36 -26.76 -5.99
CA GLY A 4 37.32 -26.63 -7.44
C GLY A 4 37.43 -25.19 -7.94
N PRO A 5 37.89 -24.97 -9.19
CA PRO A 5 37.88 -23.66 -9.81
C PRO A 5 36.43 -23.13 -9.97
N LEU A 6 36.25 -21.79 -9.99
CA LEU A 6 34.97 -21.16 -10.31
C LEU A 6 34.51 -21.59 -11.73
N SER A 7 33.20 -21.64 -11.96
CA SER A 7 32.66 -21.85 -13.30
C SER A 7 33.07 -20.70 -14.24
N SER A 8 33.04 -20.92 -15.55
CA SER A 8 33.34 -19.87 -16.53
C SER A 8 32.41 -18.64 -16.36
N GLU A 9 31.14 -18.88 -16.07
CA GLU A 9 30.19 -17.82 -15.84
C GLU A 9 30.48 -17.04 -14.55
N SER A 10 30.81 -17.74 -13.46
CA SER A 10 31.22 -17.14 -12.18
C SER A 10 32.50 -16.30 -12.34
N SER A 11 33.51 -16.85 -13.06
CA SER A 11 34.74 -16.12 -13.38
C SER A 11 34.44 -14.81 -14.15
N GLY A 12 33.55 -14.87 -15.16
CA GLY A 12 33.17 -13.70 -15.92
C GLY A 12 32.43 -12.65 -15.10
N ARG A 13 31.61 -13.02 -14.08
CA ARG A 13 31.00 -12.07 -13.14
C ARG A 13 32.02 -11.39 -12.25
N ILE A 14 32.99 -12.16 -11.73
CA ILE A 14 34.07 -11.62 -10.90
C ILE A 14 34.99 -10.69 -11.71
N GLU A 15 35.27 -11.02 -12.97
CA GLU A 15 36.03 -10.17 -13.88
C GLU A 15 35.34 -8.84 -14.14
N ARG A 16 34.02 -8.84 -14.32
CA ARG A 16 33.24 -7.58 -14.46
C ARG A 16 33.32 -6.72 -13.21
N LEU A 17 33.24 -7.32 -12.02
CA LEU A 17 33.42 -6.58 -10.77
C LEU A 17 34.82 -5.98 -10.67
N ALA A 18 35.87 -6.74 -10.96
CA ALA A 18 37.25 -6.28 -10.93
C ALA A 18 37.51 -5.17 -11.97
N ALA A 19 36.90 -5.27 -13.15
CA ALA A 19 36.98 -4.22 -14.17
C ALA A 19 36.24 -2.93 -13.77
N ALA A 20 35.14 -3.08 -13.03
CA ALA A 20 34.34 -1.95 -12.56
C ALA A 20 35.01 -1.17 -11.41
N SER A 21 35.82 -1.85 -10.57
CA SER A 21 36.47 -1.25 -9.40
C SER A 21 37.88 -1.77 -9.19
N PRO A 22 38.92 -0.94 -9.41
CA PRO A 22 40.29 -1.27 -9.06
C PRO A 22 40.48 -1.63 -7.58
N VAL A 23 39.69 -1.02 -6.70
CA VAL A 23 39.74 -1.27 -5.26
C VAL A 23 39.26 -2.69 -4.95
N TYR A 24 38.13 -3.11 -5.52
CA TYR A 24 37.62 -4.47 -5.34
C TYR A 24 38.51 -5.50 -6.06
N ALA A 25 39.12 -5.13 -7.20
CA ALA A 25 40.12 -5.99 -7.83
C ALA A 25 41.29 -6.29 -6.89
N GLN A 26 41.82 -5.28 -6.20
CA GLN A 26 42.89 -5.47 -5.21
C GLN A 26 42.44 -6.30 -4.00
N GLU A 27 41.19 -6.10 -3.53
CA GLU A 27 40.66 -6.88 -2.42
C GLU A 27 40.50 -8.37 -2.80
N LEU A 28 40.02 -8.66 -4.00
CA LEU A 28 39.91 -10.03 -4.53
C LEU A 28 41.29 -10.70 -4.67
N LEU A 29 42.30 -9.94 -5.03
CA LEU A 29 43.69 -10.45 -5.06
C LEU A 29 44.24 -10.77 -3.66
N ARG A 30 43.90 -9.92 -2.66
CA ARG A 30 44.31 -10.12 -1.26
C ARG A 30 43.56 -11.25 -0.58
N ASN A 31 42.29 -11.40 -0.95
CA ASN A 31 41.38 -12.39 -0.38
C ASN A 31 40.64 -13.19 -1.46
N PRO A 32 41.30 -14.20 -2.06
CA PRO A 32 40.73 -15.01 -3.11
C PRO A 32 39.48 -15.81 -2.67
N SER A 33 39.33 -16.07 -1.37
CA SER A 33 38.13 -16.75 -0.85
C SER A 33 36.86 -15.86 -0.96
N ALA A 34 37.01 -14.55 -0.99
CA ALA A 34 35.91 -13.65 -1.21
C ALA A 34 35.24 -13.85 -2.57
N ALA A 35 35.97 -14.16 -3.63
CA ALA A 35 35.42 -14.46 -4.94
C ALA A 35 34.44 -15.67 -4.91
N ARG A 36 34.77 -16.71 -4.17
CA ARG A 36 33.92 -17.89 -4.01
C ARG A 36 32.68 -17.55 -3.16
N TRP A 37 32.90 -16.81 -2.06
CA TRP A 37 31.81 -16.40 -1.19
C TRP A 37 30.79 -15.53 -1.92
N LEU A 38 31.24 -14.64 -2.80
CA LEU A 38 30.36 -13.80 -3.64
C LEU A 38 29.50 -14.64 -4.60
N GLU A 39 30.01 -15.76 -5.09
CA GLU A 39 29.31 -16.63 -6.03
C GLU A 39 28.46 -17.72 -5.36
N GLU A 40 28.43 -17.80 -4.04
CA GLU A 40 27.48 -18.66 -3.33
C GLU A 40 26.04 -18.25 -3.65
N PRO A 41 25.11 -19.19 -3.89
CA PRO A 41 23.75 -18.87 -4.32
C PRO A 41 23.03 -17.88 -3.41
N ARG A 42 23.16 -18.00 -2.09
CA ARG A 42 22.59 -17.08 -1.12
C ARG A 42 23.14 -15.66 -1.31
N ASN A 43 24.45 -15.52 -1.49
CA ASN A 43 25.11 -14.22 -1.59
C ASN A 43 24.90 -13.57 -2.96
N LEU A 44 24.75 -14.37 -4.00
CA LEU A 44 24.60 -13.91 -5.37
C LEU A 44 23.14 -13.55 -5.71
N TRP A 45 22.17 -14.40 -5.43
CA TRP A 45 20.81 -14.26 -5.95
C TRP A 45 19.82 -13.62 -4.96
N GLU A 46 20.05 -13.77 -3.64
CA GLU A 46 19.09 -13.29 -2.65
C GLU A 46 19.41 -11.85 -2.22
N PRO A 47 18.41 -10.95 -2.22
CA PRO A 47 18.58 -9.64 -1.60
C PRO A 47 18.68 -9.79 -0.08
N PHE A 48 19.67 -9.14 0.54
CA PHE A 48 19.84 -9.18 1.98
C PHE A 48 18.89 -8.21 2.67
N ARG A 49 18.08 -8.75 3.58
CA ARG A 49 17.33 -8.00 4.59
C ARG A 49 18.15 -7.92 5.87
N PHE A 50 17.70 -7.14 6.86
CA PHE A 50 18.44 -6.94 8.12
C PHE A 50 18.90 -8.25 8.77
N GLN A 51 18.03 -9.27 8.81
CA GLN A 51 18.38 -10.58 9.38
C GLN A 51 19.54 -11.25 8.64
N ALA A 52 19.57 -11.16 7.32
CA ALA A 52 20.67 -11.76 6.54
C ALA A 52 22.01 -11.03 6.79
N PHE A 53 22.01 -9.71 6.99
CA PHE A 53 23.20 -8.98 7.41
C PHE A 53 23.64 -9.39 8.82
N LEU A 54 22.73 -9.54 9.75
CA LEU A 54 23.02 -10.03 11.10
C LEU A 54 23.61 -11.44 11.07
N ASP A 55 23.00 -12.36 10.33
CA ASP A 55 23.48 -13.74 10.21
C ASP A 55 24.90 -13.77 9.67
N THR A 56 25.19 -13.04 8.59
CA THR A 56 26.53 -12.95 8.01
C THR A 56 27.53 -12.28 8.94
N TRP A 57 27.11 -11.31 9.75
CA TRP A 57 27.96 -10.71 10.77
C TRP A 57 28.36 -11.71 11.85
N ILE A 58 27.39 -12.47 12.36
CA ILE A 58 27.61 -13.53 13.36
C ILE A 58 28.56 -14.60 12.81
N GLU A 59 28.39 -15.00 11.54
CA GLU A 59 29.26 -15.97 10.87
C GLU A 59 30.68 -15.42 10.66
N TYR A 60 30.81 -14.14 10.31
CA TYR A 60 32.09 -13.49 10.04
C TYR A 60 32.89 -13.21 11.31
N ALA A 61 32.25 -12.79 12.38
CA ALA A 61 32.88 -12.43 13.64
C ALA A 61 32.23 -13.18 14.83
N PRO A 62 32.37 -14.53 14.88
CA PRO A 62 31.84 -15.31 16.00
C PRO A 62 32.51 -14.85 17.30
N GLY A 63 31.68 -14.45 18.26
CA GLY A 63 32.19 -13.92 19.56
C GLY A 63 32.49 -12.41 19.56
N ALA A 64 32.05 -11.64 18.59
CA ALA A 64 32.18 -10.19 18.52
C ALA A 64 31.77 -9.48 19.83
N GLY A 65 30.73 -9.97 20.52
CA GLY A 65 30.27 -9.43 21.80
C GLY A 65 31.28 -9.48 22.95
N GLY A 66 32.33 -10.31 22.86
CA GLY A 66 33.41 -10.43 23.82
C GLY A 66 34.73 -9.74 23.36
N MET A 67 34.77 -9.16 22.18
CA MET A 67 35.94 -8.43 21.68
C MET A 67 36.08 -7.08 22.37
N ASP A 68 37.31 -6.56 22.45
CA ASP A 68 37.52 -5.16 22.78
C ASP A 68 36.97 -4.25 21.64
N ASP A 69 36.65 -3.00 21.97
CA ASP A 69 35.97 -2.09 21.03
C ASP A 69 36.80 -1.87 19.74
N GLY A 70 38.13 -1.87 19.82
CA GLY A 70 39.02 -1.69 18.68
C GLY A 70 38.98 -2.89 17.71
N ALA A 71 39.10 -4.09 18.26
CA ALA A 71 39.05 -5.34 17.50
C ALA A 71 37.66 -5.50 16.84
N HIS A 72 36.57 -5.19 17.58
CA HIS A 72 35.21 -5.24 17.06
C HIS A 72 35.02 -4.27 15.88
N LEU A 73 35.43 -3.01 16.03
CA LEU A 73 35.32 -2.02 14.95
C LEU A 73 36.18 -2.37 13.75
N GLY A 74 37.40 -2.95 13.97
CA GLY A 74 38.24 -3.46 12.88
C GLY A 74 37.57 -4.57 12.10
N ALA A 75 36.98 -5.54 12.80
CA ALA A 75 36.22 -6.61 12.17
C ALA A 75 34.99 -6.06 11.40
N LEU A 76 34.26 -5.08 11.99
CA LEU A 76 33.08 -4.47 11.37
C LEU A 76 33.44 -3.70 10.09
N ARG A 77 34.60 -3.00 10.05
CA ARG A 77 35.10 -2.32 8.83
C ARG A 77 35.41 -3.32 7.70
N ARG A 78 36.10 -4.41 8.00
CA ARG A 78 36.38 -5.46 7.00
C ARG A 78 35.11 -6.14 6.50
N TRP A 79 34.19 -6.47 7.42
CA TRP A 79 32.91 -7.05 7.07
C TRP A 79 32.04 -6.10 6.22
N ARG A 80 31.93 -4.83 6.61
CA ARG A 80 31.23 -3.80 5.82
C ARG A 80 31.79 -3.72 4.39
N ARG A 81 33.11 -3.78 4.21
CA ARG A 81 33.75 -3.78 2.90
C ARG A 81 33.32 -5.02 2.08
N LEU A 82 33.33 -6.19 2.69
CA LEU A 82 32.86 -7.41 2.04
C LEU A 82 31.40 -7.32 1.61
N MET A 83 30.53 -6.77 2.46
CA MET A 83 29.11 -6.58 2.13
C MET A 83 28.94 -5.56 1.00
N SER A 84 29.68 -4.45 1.02
CA SER A 84 29.65 -3.46 -0.07
C SER A 84 30.12 -4.05 -1.40
N MET A 85 31.17 -4.86 -1.38
CA MET A 85 31.65 -5.59 -2.55
C MET A 85 30.61 -6.58 -3.08
N ARG A 86 29.88 -7.26 -2.21
CA ARG A 86 28.76 -8.14 -2.59
C ARG A 86 27.63 -7.35 -3.28
N ILE A 87 27.23 -6.23 -2.72
CA ILE A 87 26.20 -5.38 -3.28
C ILE A 87 26.64 -4.86 -4.66
N ALA A 88 27.88 -4.40 -4.78
CA ALA A 88 28.47 -3.96 -6.04
C ALA A 88 28.54 -5.10 -7.07
N HIS A 89 28.92 -6.30 -6.64
CA HIS A 89 28.99 -7.49 -7.51
C HIS A 89 27.62 -7.80 -8.14
N ARG A 90 26.55 -7.75 -7.35
CA ARG A 90 25.19 -7.97 -7.83
C ARG A 90 24.72 -6.85 -8.76
N ASN A 91 25.04 -5.60 -8.41
CA ASN A 91 24.64 -4.44 -9.23
C ASN A 91 25.37 -4.38 -10.58
N VAL A 92 26.69 -4.57 -10.59
CA VAL A 92 27.51 -4.56 -11.83
C VAL A 92 27.12 -5.70 -12.79
N ASN A 93 26.63 -6.80 -12.27
CA ASN A 93 26.21 -7.96 -13.04
C ASN A 93 24.70 -7.95 -13.37
N ASP A 94 23.99 -6.82 -13.12
CA ASP A 94 22.55 -6.65 -13.34
C ASP A 94 21.67 -7.73 -12.66
N ILE A 95 22.16 -8.31 -11.55
CA ILE A 95 21.44 -9.28 -10.69
C ILE A 95 20.53 -8.52 -9.71
N ALA A 96 20.98 -7.36 -9.24
CA ALA A 96 20.20 -6.43 -8.43
C ALA A 96 19.97 -5.15 -9.22
N ASP A 97 18.73 -4.68 -9.23
CA ASP A 97 18.38 -3.36 -9.75
C ASP A 97 18.84 -2.25 -8.78
N GLU A 98 18.71 -1.00 -9.22
CA GLU A 98 19.14 0.14 -8.42
C GLU A 98 18.33 0.30 -7.12
N ARG A 99 17.05 -0.09 -7.11
CA ARG A 99 16.18 -0.04 -5.93
C ARG A 99 16.64 -1.03 -4.87
N THR A 100 16.91 -2.25 -5.27
CA THR A 100 17.48 -3.29 -4.40
C THR A 100 18.84 -2.88 -3.87
N THR A 101 19.68 -2.30 -4.72
CA THR A 101 21.03 -1.85 -4.37
C THR A 101 21.01 -0.78 -3.28
N VAL A 102 20.19 0.27 -3.43
CA VAL A 102 20.12 1.33 -2.40
C VAL A 102 19.48 0.86 -1.09
N GLU A 103 18.55 -0.09 -1.17
CA GLU A 103 17.96 -0.70 0.02
C GLU A 103 18.99 -1.52 0.80
N GLU A 104 19.77 -2.36 0.14
CA GLU A 104 20.83 -3.14 0.79
C GLU A 104 21.94 -2.24 1.38
N LEU A 105 22.34 -1.17 0.68
CA LEU A 105 23.31 -0.18 1.20
C LEU A 105 22.75 0.55 2.43
N THR A 106 21.48 0.89 2.41
CA THR A 106 20.79 1.54 3.54
C THR A 106 20.78 0.61 4.76
N ILE A 107 20.39 -0.64 4.61
CA ILE A 107 20.35 -1.63 5.69
C ILE A 107 21.76 -1.88 6.24
N LEU A 108 22.78 -1.95 5.38
CA LEU A 108 24.18 -2.09 5.78
C LEU A 108 24.63 -0.91 6.65
N ALA A 109 24.28 0.31 6.27
CA ALA A 109 24.60 1.50 7.05
C ALA A 109 23.86 1.52 8.41
N GLU A 110 22.59 1.18 8.43
CA GLU A 110 21.80 1.06 9.66
C GLU A 110 22.37 0.00 10.61
N PHE A 111 22.81 -1.12 10.08
CA PHE A 111 23.45 -2.19 10.84
C PHE A 111 24.75 -1.69 11.47
N CYS A 112 25.66 -1.10 10.69
CA CYS A 112 26.93 -0.57 11.20
C CYS A 112 26.73 0.54 12.25
N LEU A 113 25.73 1.41 12.03
CA LEU A 113 25.36 2.45 12.99
C LEU A 113 24.84 1.84 14.31
N GLY A 114 24.05 0.78 14.22
CA GLY A 114 23.53 0.03 15.38
C GLY A 114 24.66 -0.57 16.21
N GLU A 115 25.65 -1.19 15.58
CA GLU A 115 26.83 -1.74 16.25
C GLU A 115 27.67 -0.62 16.93
N CYS A 116 27.88 0.51 16.22
CA CYS A 116 28.58 1.66 16.81
C CYS A 116 27.85 2.22 18.04
N LEU A 117 26.52 2.32 17.98
CA LEU A 117 25.69 2.76 19.12
C LEU A 117 25.76 1.78 20.29
N LEU A 118 25.71 0.48 20.02
CA LEU A 118 25.84 -0.56 21.04
C LEU A 118 27.15 -0.44 21.82
N LEU A 119 28.28 -0.36 21.10
CA LEU A 119 29.61 -0.21 21.67
C LEU A 119 29.76 1.09 22.45
N ALA A 120 29.35 2.21 21.86
CA ALA A 120 29.44 3.52 22.49
C ALA A 120 28.61 3.58 23.80
N THR A 121 27.39 3.05 23.76
CA THR A 121 26.49 3.04 24.93
C THR A 121 27.05 2.17 26.04
N ARG A 122 27.52 0.95 25.73
CA ARG A 122 28.15 0.04 26.72
C ARG A 122 29.35 0.72 27.38
N ARG A 123 30.27 1.27 26.57
CA ARG A 123 31.47 1.94 27.06
C ARG A 123 31.17 3.07 28.02
N TRP A 124 30.21 3.92 27.73
CA TRP A 124 29.90 5.08 28.56
C TRP A 124 29.01 4.74 29.74
N GLN A 125 28.15 3.71 29.64
CA GLN A 125 27.41 3.20 30.82
C GLN A 125 28.34 2.59 31.87
N GLU A 126 29.38 1.87 31.46
CA GLU A 126 30.40 1.34 32.38
C GLU A 126 31.17 2.45 33.12
N ARG A 127 31.40 3.56 32.45
CA ARG A 127 32.22 4.67 32.98
C ARG A 127 31.41 5.67 33.79
N LEU A 128 30.24 6.05 33.31
CA LEU A 128 29.45 7.18 33.82
C LEU A 128 28.16 6.76 34.51
N GLY A 129 27.76 5.50 34.40
CA GLY A 129 26.47 5.01 34.90
C GLY A 129 25.41 5.07 33.81
N VAL A 130 24.17 4.70 34.18
CA VAL A 130 23.00 4.62 33.29
C VAL A 130 22.26 5.95 33.31
N PRO A 131 22.02 6.60 32.15
CA PRO A 131 21.26 7.84 32.09
C PRO A 131 19.78 7.57 32.44
N MET A 132 19.22 8.40 33.32
CA MET A 132 17.87 8.23 33.85
C MET A 132 17.04 9.48 33.55
N GLU A 133 15.74 9.30 33.22
CA GLU A 133 14.78 10.37 32.96
C GLU A 133 14.26 10.91 34.30
N GLY A 134 14.66 12.11 34.68
CA GLY A 134 14.15 12.83 35.86
C GLY A 134 14.06 11.97 37.13
N LYS A 135 13.06 12.26 37.97
CA LYS A 135 12.81 11.53 39.25
C LYS A 135 12.04 10.19 39.08
N ARG A 136 11.72 9.81 37.83
CA ARG A 136 10.86 8.62 37.59
C ARG A 136 11.59 7.29 37.57
N GLY A 137 12.91 7.27 37.68
CA GLY A 137 13.70 6.03 37.74
C GLY A 137 13.66 5.19 36.45
N LYS A 138 13.27 5.76 35.31
CA LYS A 138 13.24 5.13 34.00
C LYS A 138 14.50 5.50 33.23
N LYS A 139 15.10 4.53 32.50
CA LYS A 139 16.25 4.79 31.66
C LYS A 139 15.87 5.77 30.55
N ALA A 140 16.64 6.84 30.39
CA ALA A 140 16.43 7.80 29.32
C ALA A 140 16.71 7.15 27.95
N ARG A 141 15.83 7.40 27.00
CA ARG A 141 15.95 6.89 25.63
C ARG A 141 16.87 7.80 24.80
N PHE A 142 17.53 7.20 23.82
CA PHE A 142 18.35 7.90 22.81
C PHE A 142 17.93 7.41 21.43
N CYS A 143 17.92 8.31 20.45
CA CYS A 143 17.59 7.97 19.08
C CYS A 143 18.57 8.66 18.11
N VAL A 144 18.84 8.02 17.01
CA VAL A 144 19.53 8.57 15.86
C VAL A 144 18.51 8.69 14.72
N LEU A 145 18.29 9.93 14.25
CA LEU A 145 17.54 10.17 13.03
C LEU A 145 18.50 10.23 11.85
N ALA A 146 18.17 9.55 10.79
CA ALA A 146 18.81 9.73 9.49
C ALA A 146 18.06 10.78 8.67
N LEU A 147 18.80 11.62 7.99
CA LEU A 147 18.34 12.62 7.04
C LEU A 147 18.86 12.23 5.64
N GLY A 148 18.65 13.08 4.66
CA GLY A 148 19.21 12.92 3.33
C GLY A 148 18.94 11.53 2.71
N LYS A 149 19.92 10.96 2.01
CA LYS A 149 19.78 9.67 1.31
C LYS A 149 19.55 8.49 2.25
N LEU A 150 20.19 8.47 3.42
CA LEU A 150 19.96 7.42 4.42
C LEU A 150 18.52 7.46 4.96
N GLY A 151 18.03 8.66 5.26
CA GLY A 151 16.64 8.85 5.70
C GLY A 151 15.63 8.42 4.65
N GLY A 152 15.87 8.75 3.40
CA GLY A 152 15.06 8.38 2.24
C GLY A 152 15.12 6.90 1.82
N ARG A 153 15.99 6.09 2.45
CA ARG A 153 16.34 4.73 2.01
C ARG A 153 16.89 4.68 0.58
N GLU A 154 17.66 5.68 0.22
CA GLU A 154 18.21 5.89 -1.11
C GLU A 154 19.75 6.02 -1.06
N LEU A 155 20.43 5.26 -0.16
CA LEU A 155 21.87 5.40 0.07
C LEU A 155 22.69 4.88 -1.12
N ASN A 156 23.79 5.59 -1.48
CA ASN A 156 24.75 5.17 -2.49
C ASN A 156 25.97 4.48 -1.87
N PHE A 157 26.85 3.94 -2.74
CA PHE A 157 28.10 3.29 -2.31
C PHE A 157 29.03 4.19 -1.51
N SER A 158 29.14 5.47 -1.87
CA SER A 158 30.04 6.45 -1.23
C SER A 158 29.34 7.73 -0.79
N SER A 159 28.04 7.64 -0.41
CA SER A 159 27.31 8.75 0.17
C SER A 159 27.74 9.01 1.61
N ASP A 160 27.70 10.29 2.00
CA ASP A 160 27.65 10.65 3.40
C ASP A 160 26.33 10.16 4.02
N ILE A 161 26.37 9.83 5.29
CA ILE A 161 25.17 9.55 6.09
C ILE A 161 24.90 10.78 6.97
N ASP A 162 23.77 11.43 6.68
CA ASP A 162 23.33 12.62 7.42
C ASP A 162 22.62 12.18 8.70
N LEU A 163 23.15 12.56 9.87
CA LEU A 163 22.67 12.11 11.16
C LEU A 163 22.28 13.27 12.07
N LEU A 164 21.20 13.08 12.83
CA LEU A 164 20.76 13.95 13.92
C LEU A 164 20.57 13.11 15.18
N TYR A 165 21.21 13.51 16.27
CA TYR A 165 21.16 12.80 17.53
C TYR A 165 20.22 13.48 18.52
N LEU A 166 19.38 12.66 19.19
CA LEU A 166 18.46 13.17 20.21
C LEU A 166 18.35 12.22 21.41
N TYR A 167 17.98 12.77 22.54
CA TYR A 167 17.65 12.03 23.73
C TYR A 167 16.31 12.51 24.31
N GLU A 168 15.70 11.67 25.16
CA GLU A 168 14.31 11.85 25.62
C GLU A 168 14.12 13.15 26.42
N GLY A 169 14.96 13.38 27.45
CA GLY A 169 14.76 14.53 28.33
C GLY A 169 15.85 14.63 29.40
N GLU A 170 15.75 15.71 30.19
CA GLU A 170 16.73 16.04 31.22
C GLU A 170 16.74 14.99 32.36
N GLY A 171 17.90 14.80 32.93
CA GLY A 171 18.16 13.88 34.05
C GLY A 171 19.64 13.68 34.28
N ALA A 172 19.99 12.78 35.17
CA ALA A 172 21.38 12.46 35.51
C ALA A 172 21.64 10.96 35.43
N CYS A 173 22.91 10.62 35.23
CA CYS A 173 23.33 9.22 35.26
C CYS A 173 23.27 8.64 36.67
N VAL A 174 22.89 7.38 36.78
CA VAL A 174 22.90 6.63 38.06
C VAL A 174 23.94 5.51 37.97
N ARG A 175 24.83 5.48 38.94
CA ARG A 175 25.87 4.45 39.12
C ARG A 175 25.77 3.86 40.53
N GLU A 176 25.71 2.55 40.60
CA GLU A 176 25.63 1.84 41.90
C GLU A 176 24.45 2.30 42.80
N GLY A 177 23.36 2.77 42.19
CA GLY A 177 22.17 3.25 42.88
C GLY A 177 22.20 4.73 43.31
N ALA A 178 23.28 5.46 43.02
CA ALA A 178 23.40 6.90 43.34
C ALA A 178 23.46 7.73 42.05
N GLU A 179 22.85 8.93 42.05
CA GLU A 179 22.97 9.89 40.96
C GLU A 179 24.42 10.41 40.89
N THR A 180 24.93 10.54 39.71
CA THR A 180 26.23 11.14 39.41
C THR A 180 26.06 12.64 39.03
N SER A 181 27.13 13.37 38.94
CA SER A 181 27.10 14.75 38.46
C SER A 181 26.96 14.86 36.93
N VAL A 182 26.88 13.75 36.20
CA VAL A 182 26.82 13.72 34.75
C VAL A 182 25.38 13.79 34.30
N SER A 183 25.03 14.83 33.53
CA SER A 183 23.72 14.98 32.93
C SER A 183 23.46 14.00 31.77
N ASN A 184 22.19 13.78 31.39
CA ASN A 184 21.84 13.01 30.20
C ASN A 184 22.45 13.65 28.93
N GLY A 185 22.45 15.00 28.83
CA GLY A 185 23.02 15.70 27.68
C GLY A 185 24.53 15.44 27.55
N GLU A 186 25.28 15.50 28.67
CA GLU A 186 26.74 15.20 28.67
C GLU A 186 27.00 13.72 28.32
N PHE A 187 26.19 12.80 28.87
CA PHE A 187 26.31 11.37 28.56
C PHE A 187 26.12 11.10 27.08
N TYR A 188 24.99 11.57 26.53
CA TYR A 188 24.65 11.29 25.12
C TYR A 188 25.52 12.07 24.14
N THR A 189 26.06 13.23 24.52
CA THR A 189 27.10 13.91 23.72
C THR A 189 28.32 13.00 23.55
N LYS A 190 28.79 12.37 24.64
CA LYS A 190 29.94 11.45 24.56
C LYS A 190 29.62 10.20 23.74
N VAL A 191 28.38 9.68 23.82
CA VAL A 191 27.91 8.58 22.98
C VAL A 191 27.94 8.99 21.49
N ALA A 192 27.35 10.15 21.15
CA ALA A 192 27.28 10.65 19.78
C ALA A 192 28.67 10.95 19.19
N GLU A 193 29.57 11.57 19.97
CA GLU A 193 30.98 11.79 19.57
C GLU A 193 31.70 10.46 19.27
N THR A 194 31.44 9.45 20.11
CA THR A 194 32.03 8.11 19.93
C THR A 194 31.51 7.44 18.68
N ILE A 195 30.20 7.50 18.43
CA ILE A 195 29.57 6.96 17.20
C ILE A 195 30.13 7.67 15.97
N THR A 196 30.10 9.01 15.96
CA THR A 196 30.58 9.81 14.83
C THR A 196 32.05 9.54 14.53
N ARG A 197 32.88 9.39 15.56
CA ARG A 197 34.30 9.02 15.41
C ARG A 197 34.46 7.61 14.85
N ALA A 198 33.76 6.60 15.41
CA ALA A 198 33.85 5.22 14.98
C ALA A 198 33.47 5.03 13.50
N LEU A 199 32.48 5.80 13.04
CA LEU A 199 32.04 5.82 11.65
C LEU A 199 33.08 6.44 10.72
N ASN A 200 33.61 7.62 11.08
CA ASN A 200 34.49 8.42 10.23
C ASN A 200 35.96 7.98 10.26
N GLU A 201 36.39 7.30 11.32
CA GLU A 201 37.80 6.95 11.52
C GLU A 201 38.33 6.04 10.40
N ARG A 202 39.40 6.49 9.75
CA ARG A 202 40.13 5.71 8.72
C ARG A 202 41.28 4.94 9.37
N THR A 203 41.28 3.64 9.21
CA THR A 203 42.28 2.72 9.74
C THR A 203 42.85 1.85 8.62
N GLU A 204 43.78 0.94 8.92
CA GLU A 204 44.24 -0.08 7.97
C GLU A 204 43.10 -0.97 7.47
N ASP A 205 42.06 -1.17 8.31
CA ASP A 205 40.85 -1.94 7.94
C ASP A 205 39.86 -1.13 7.11
N GLY A 206 40.14 0.14 6.83
CA GLY A 206 39.29 1.09 6.13
C GLY A 206 38.46 1.98 7.08
N PHE A 207 37.28 2.38 6.66
CA PHE A 207 36.33 3.17 7.45
C PHE A 207 34.94 2.57 7.30
N LEU A 208 33.99 2.98 8.16
CA LEU A 208 32.59 2.52 8.03
C LEU A 208 31.79 3.41 7.07
N PHE A 209 31.44 4.61 7.50
CA PHE A 209 30.69 5.58 6.69
C PHE A 209 31.14 7.00 7.04
N ARG A 210 31.08 7.92 6.09
CA ARG A 210 31.27 9.35 6.39
C ARG A 210 30.00 9.89 7.03
N ALA A 211 30.00 10.11 8.34
CA ALA A 211 28.89 10.69 9.07
C ALA A 211 28.93 12.20 8.98
N ASP A 212 27.87 12.80 8.43
CA ASP A 212 27.66 14.26 8.42
C ASP A 212 26.58 14.63 9.45
N VAL A 213 26.91 15.52 10.33
CA VAL A 213 26.03 16.00 11.39
C VAL A 213 25.69 17.49 11.23
N ARG A 214 26.00 18.09 10.08
CA ARG A 214 25.82 19.53 9.84
C ARG A 214 24.37 19.92 9.56
N LEU A 215 23.50 18.97 9.23
CA LEU A 215 22.07 19.22 9.05
C LEU A 215 21.28 19.37 10.37
N ARG A 216 22.01 19.33 11.54
CA ARG A 216 21.39 19.58 12.83
C ARG A 216 21.08 21.07 13.04
N PRO A 217 20.18 21.45 13.97
CA PRO A 217 19.91 22.82 14.34
C PRO A 217 21.20 23.64 14.55
N GLU A 218 21.25 24.82 13.96
CA GLU A 218 22.40 25.77 13.98
C GLU A 218 23.67 25.21 13.29
N GLY A 219 23.54 24.11 12.56
CA GLY A 219 24.63 23.54 11.77
C GLY A 219 25.84 23.12 12.61
N ALA A 220 27.04 23.48 12.15
CA ALA A 220 28.27 23.09 12.82
C ALA A 220 28.47 23.76 14.21
N ILE A 221 27.80 24.88 14.47
CA ILE A 221 27.96 25.69 15.70
C ILE A 221 27.06 25.12 16.82
N GLY A 222 25.91 24.52 16.48
CA GLY A 222 24.94 23.98 17.44
C GLY A 222 25.46 22.75 18.19
N PRO A 223 24.87 22.42 19.36
CA PRO A 223 25.16 21.19 20.10
C PRO A 223 25.04 19.95 19.24
N LEU A 224 25.89 18.96 19.45
CA LEU A 224 25.88 17.71 18.71
C LEU A 224 24.63 16.89 19.01
N VAL A 225 24.11 16.95 20.24
CA VAL A 225 22.92 16.22 20.70
C VAL A 225 22.00 17.21 21.40
N ARG A 226 20.71 17.07 21.20
CA ARG A 226 19.67 17.85 21.88
C ARG A 226 18.60 16.94 22.47
N SER A 227 17.93 17.41 23.50
CA SER A 227 16.71 16.74 23.97
C SER A 227 15.58 16.88 22.96
N ALA A 228 14.60 15.96 23.01
CA ALA A 228 13.41 16.02 22.13
C ALA A 228 12.68 17.36 22.31
N THR A 229 12.53 17.82 23.54
CA THR A 229 11.87 19.11 23.86
C THR A 229 12.63 20.32 23.28
N GLU A 230 13.97 20.33 23.33
CA GLU A 230 14.75 21.40 22.71
C GLU A 230 14.61 21.42 21.18
N LEU A 231 14.55 20.25 20.55
CA LEU A 231 14.32 20.13 19.12
C LEU A 231 12.92 20.63 18.73
N GLU A 232 11.90 20.27 19.48
CA GLU A 232 10.53 20.78 19.29
C GLU A 232 10.48 22.31 19.40
N TYR A 233 11.10 22.86 20.44
CA TYR A 233 11.16 24.29 20.61
C TYR A 233 11.92 24.99 19.47
N TYR A 234 13.06 24.47 19.07
CA TYR A 234 13.84 25.05 17.98
C TYR A 234 13.07 25.06 16.67
N TYR A 235 12.54 23.91 16.24
CA TYR A 235 11.84 23.81 14.95
C TYR A 235 10.51 24.58 14.94
N SER A 236 9.87 24.77 16.10
CA SER A 236 8.65 25.59 16.21
C SER A 236 8.91 27.08 16.15
N THR A 237 10.09 27.55 16.53
CA THR A 237 10.40 28.98 16.68
C THR A 237 11.41 29.53 15.68
N ALA A 238 12.43 28.76 15.32
CA ALA A 238 13.60 29.21 14.55
C ALA A 238 13.87 28.37 13.29
N GLY A 239 13.11 27.29 13.06
CA GLY A 239 13.36 26.35 11.95
C GLY A 239 13.22 26.99 10.58
N GLN A 240 14.22 26.74 9.72
CA GLN A 240 14.36 27.36 8.39
C GLN A 240 13.73 26.48 7.29
N THR A 241 13.47 27.06 6.12
CA THR A 241 12.91 26.33 4.96
C THR A 241 13.80 25.17 4.48
N TRP A 242 15.12 25.35 4.50
CA TRP A 242 16.03 24.25 4.13
C TRP A 242 15.99 23.09 5.12
N GLU A 243 15.77 23.36 6.41
CA GLU A 243 15.60 22.32 7.42
C GLU A 243 14.27 21.57 7.22
N ARG A 244 13.21 22.26 6.77
CA ARG A 244 11.95 21.59 6.38
C ARG A 244 12.18 20.58 5.27
N LEU A 245 12.94 20.96 4.22
CA LEU A 245 13.32 20.07 3.13
C LEU A 245 14.13 18.87 3.63
N ALA A 246 15.12 19.11 4.48
CA ALA A 246 15.92 18.03 5.06
C ALA A 246 15.07 17.07 5.91
N MET A 247 14.13 17.61 6.68
CA MET A 247 13.27 16.84 7.58
C MET A 247 12.18 16.04 6.85
N ILE A 248 11.91 16.28 5.56
CA ILE A 248 11.02 15.39 4.77
C ILE A 248 11.57 13.97 4.76
N LYS A 249 12.89 13.82 4.59
CA LYS A 249 13.55 12.52 4.57
C LYS A 249 13.88 11.96 5.96
N ALA A 250 13.58 12.69 7.05
CA ALA A 250 13.90 12.27 8.40
C ALA A 250 13.24 10.95 8.79
N ARG A 251 14.05 10.03 9.36
CA ARG A 251 13.62 8.71 9.80
C ARG A 251 14.48 8.22 10.99
N PRO A 252 13.88 7.62 12.04
CA PRO A 252 14.64 6.97 13.09
C PRO A 252 15.32 5.69 12.56
N VAL A 253 16.62 5.53 12.85
CA VAL A 253 17.44 4.42 12.29
C VAL A 253 18.22 3.64 13.34
N ALA A 254 18.47 4.19 14.51
CA ALA A 254 19.13 3.47 15.59
C ALA A 254 18.70 4.01 16.97
N GLY A 255 18.84 3.20 18.00
CA GLY A 255 18.37 3.50 19.35
C GLY A 255 16.88 3.26 19.54
N SER A 256 16.18 4.13 20.27
CA SER A 256 14.73 4.07 20.41
C SER A 256 14.04 4.66 19.19
N LEU A 257 13.55 3.78 18.32
CA LEU A 257 12.80 4.19 17.13
C LEU A 257 11.49 4.88 17.51
N GLU A 258 10.87 4.50 18.63
CA GLU A 258 9.66 5.11 19.18
C GLU A 258 9.91 6.59 19.54
N LEU A 259 11.02 6.90 20.24
CA LEU A 259 11.38 8.28 20.56
C LEU A 259 11.55 9.15 19.31
N GLY A 260 12.19 8.58 18.29
CA GLY A 260 12.34 9.26 17.01
C GLY A 260 11.00 9.49 16.31
N ALA A 261 10.09 8.51 16.35
CA ALA A 261 8.75 8.63 15.78
C ALA A 261 7.89 9.66 16.54
N GLU A 262 7.94 9.66 17.87
CA GLU A 262 7.27 10.65 18.74
C GLU A 262 7.73 12.07 18.40
N LEU A 263 9.04 12.31 18.23
CA LEU A 263 9.56 13.60 17.83
C LEU A 263 9.08 13.99 16.42
N LEU A 264 9.13 13.08 15.45
CA LEU A 264 8.71 13.39 14.07
C LEU A 264 7.21 13.68 13.97
N GLU A 265 6.41 13.10 14.86
CA GLU A 265 4.98 13.39 14.98
C GLU A 265 4.76 14.79 15.59
N SER A 266 5.48 15.13 16.67
CA SER A 266 5.38 16.49 17.25
C SER A 266 5.82 17.58 16.26
N LEU A 267 6.79 17.27 15.39
CA LEU A 267 7.27 18.17 14.34
C LEU A 267 6.43 18.14 13.05
N HIS A 268 5.29 17.44 13.05
CA HIS A 268 4.46 17.30 11.86
C HIS A 268 4.12 18.65 11.21
N GLY A 269 3.66 19.63 12.01
CA GLY A 269 3.31 20.97 11.52
C GLY A 269 4.50 21.75 10.94
N PHE A 270 5.71 21.50 11.44
CA PHE A 270 6.93 22.06 10.87
C PHE A 270 7.29 21.41 9.53
N ARG A 271 7.27 20.08 9.48
CA ARG A 271 7.65 19.29 8.29
C ARG A 271 6.66 19.49 7.15
N TYR A 272 5.37 19.55 7.46
CA TYR A 272 4.29 19.60 6.50
C TYR A 272 3.26 20.65 6.88
N PRO A 273 3.56 21.94 6.62
CA PRO A 273 2.66 23.03 6.97
C PRO A 273 1.35 22.95 6.20
N ARG A 274 0.23 23.07 6.91
CA ARG A 274 -1.11 23.08 6.30
C ARG A 274 -1.31 24.28 5.37
N HIS A 275 -0.66 25.38 5.72
CA HIS A 275 -0.66 26.64 4.97
C HIS A 275 0.79 27.06 4.74
N PRO A 276 1.42 26.53 3.67
CA PRO A 276 2.79 26.96 3.35
C PRO A 276 2.81 28.45 3.04
N PRO A 277 3.85 29.17 3.48
CA PRO A 277 3.96 30.60 3.19
C PRO A 277 4.05 30.82 1.67
N PRO A 278 3.47 31.91 1.13
CA PRO A 278 3.52 32.21 -0.30
C PRO A 278 4.95 32.30 -0.85
N SER A 279 5.91 32.74 -0.02
CA SER A 279 7.34 32.86 -0.34
C SER A 279 8.08 31.51 -0.41
N LEU A 280 7.45 30.39 -0.09
CA LEU A 280 8.13 29.10 0.06
C LEU A 280 8.86 28.68 -1.23
N LEU A 281 8.23 28.80 -2.39
CA LEU A 281 8.86 28.47 -3.67
C LEU A 281 10.02 29.43 -4.00
N GLU A 282 9.86 30.71 -3.73
CA GLU A 282 10.92 31.72 -3.91
C GLU A 282 12.14 31.43 -3.02
N GLU A 283 11.89 31.05 -1.77
CA GLU A 283 12.95 30.66 -0.83
C GLU A 283 13.70 29.40 -1.30
N ILE A 284 12.97 28.40 -1.81
CA ILE A 284 13.55 27.17 -2.36
C ILE A 284 14.34 27.47 -3.63
N ALA A 285 13.82 28.28 -4.55
CA ALA A 285 14.53 28.72 -5.74
C ALA A 285 15.82 29.49 -5.40
N ALA A 286 15.73 30.41 -4.43
CA ALA A 286 16.91 31.16 -3.95
C ALA A 286 17.97 30.26 -3.29
N MET A 287 17.56 29.20 -2.61
CA MET A 287 18.48 28.20 -2.05
C MET A 287 19.24 27.45 -3.15
N LYS A 288 18.55 27.01 -4.18
CA LYS A 288 19.19 26.33 -5.34
C LYS A 288 20.16 27.26 -6.03
N ALA A 289 19.72 28.48 -6.34
CA ALA A 289 20.57 29.47 -7.01
C ALA A 289 21.88 29.77 -6.23
N ARG A 290 21.84 29.84 -4.91
CA ARG A 290 23.03 29.96 -4.04
C ARG A 290 23.93 28.73 -4.14
N SER A 291 23.34 27.54 -4.08
CA SER A 291 24.08 26.29 -4.20
C SER A 291 24.76 26.17 -5.57
N ASP A 292 24.06 26.54 -6.64
CA ASP A 292 24.60 26.53 -8.00
C ASP A 292 25.75 27.56 -8.15
N ALA A 293 25.61 28.75 -7.55
CA ALA A 293 26.65 29.80 -7.58
C ALA A 293 27.95 29.39 -6.86
N GLU A 294 27.86 28.60 -5.80
CA GLU A 294 29.04 28.07 -5.10
C GLU A 294 29.80 27.04 -5.96
N ILE A 295 29.10 26.35 -6.87
CA ILE A 295 29.64 25.29 -7.73
C ILE A 295 30.18 25.82 -9.06
N VAL A 296 29.57 26.89 -9.60
CA VAL A 296 29.92 27.50 -10.92
C VAL A 296 31.40 27.92 -10.99
N GLY A 297 32.12 28.09 -9.85
CA GLY A 297 33.56 28.33 -9.85
C GLY A 297 34.43 27.24 -10.44
N ALA A 298 33.92 26.07 -10.75
CA ALA A 298 34.66 24.87 -11.16
C ALA A 298 34.48 24.44 -12.64
N GLY A 299 33.58 25.02 -13.44
CA GLY A 299 33.38 24.64 -14.87
C GLY A 299 32.88 23.20 -15.10
N ALA A 300 32.31 22.54 -14.06
CA ALA A 300 32.02 21.13 -14.04
C ALA A 300 30.51 20.80 -14.11
N LEU A 301 29.61 21.81 -14.12
CA LEU A 301 28.17 21.62 -14.04
C LEU A 301 27.59 20.73 -15.16
N ASP A 302 28.10 20.85 -16.38
CA ASP A 302 27.62 20.07 -17.53
C ASP A 302 27.96 18.57 -17.43
N ARG A 303 28.89 18.21 -16.54
CA ARG A 303 29.31 16.83 -16.30
C ARG A 303 28.81 16.25 -14.98
N ASP A 304 28.16 17.08 -14.18
CA ASP A 304 27.70 16.69 -12.87
C ASP A 304 26.29 16.08 -12.93
N VAL A 305 26.17 14.78 -12.76
CA VAL A 305 24.88 14.08 -12.84
C VAL A 305 23.97 14.35 -11.63
N LYS A 306 24.52 14.93 -10.55
CA LYS A 306 23.75 15.25 -9.33
C LYS A 306 23.35 16.73 -9.30
N LEU A 307 24.31 17.61 -9.50
CA LEU A 307 24.16 19.06 -9.31
C LEU A 307 23.96 19.82 -10.62
N GLY A 308 24.24 19.19 -11.76
CA GLY A 308 24.04 19.74 -13.08
C GLY A 308 22.56 19.96 -13.42
N THR A 309 22.34 20.68 -14.51
CA THR A 309 21.01 20.98 -15.04
C THR A 309 20.22 19.68 -15.31
N GLY A 310 19.02 19.54 -14.76
CA GLY A 310 18.20 18.33 -14.86
C GLY A 310 18.77 17.14 -14.09
N GLY A 311 19.75 17.34 -13.21
CA GLY A 311 20.38 16.32 -12.40
C GLY A 311 19.50 15.80 -11.26
N ILE A 312 20.04 14.84 -10.50
CA ILE A 312 19.34 14.17 -9.39
C ILE A 312 18.73 15.20 -8.42
N ARG A 313 19.46 16.27 -8.10
CA ARG A 313 19.05 17.29 -7.13
C ARG A 313 17.82 18.09 -7.60
N GLU A 314 17.69 18.39 -8.87
CA GLU A 314 16.50 19.07 -9.40
C GLU A 314 15.27 18.17 -9.30
N ILE A 315 15.39 16.87 -9.58
CA ILE A 315 14.31 15.90 -9.43
C ILE A 315 13.89 15.79 -7.95
N GLU A 316 14.86 15.70 -7.04
CA GLU A 316 14.59 15.72 -5.59
C GLU A 316 13.91 17.02 -5.15
N PHE A 317 14.33 18.18 -5.65
CA PHE A 317 13.70 19.46 -5.36
C PHE A 317 12.26 19.55 -5.88
N VAL A 318 11.99 19.06 -7.10
CA VAL A 318 10.61 18.98 -7.62
C VAL A 318 9.73 18.16 -6.68
N ALA A 319 10.16 16.96 -6.32
CA ALA A 319 9.41 16.09 -5.42
C ALA A 319 9.19 16.74 -4.04
N GLN A 320 10.24 17.23 -3.40
CA GLN A 320 10.20 17.80 -2.05
C GLN A 320 9.46 19.15 -2.00
N SER A 321 9.58 19.98 -3.04
CA SER A 321 8.82 21.24 -3.12
C SER A 321 7.33 20.99 -3.21
N LEU A 322 6.93 20.06 -4.06
CA LEU A 322 5.52 19.66 -4.18
C LEU A 322 5.00 18.97 -2.91
N GLN A 323 5.86 18.21 -2.20
CA GLN A 323 5.54 17.68 -0.89
C GLN A 323 5.32 18.81 0.13
N LEU A 324 6.22 19.79 0.24
CA LEU A 324 6.07 20.92 1.17
C LEU A 324 4.82 21.75 0.90
N LEU A 325 4.47 21.92 -0.37
CA LEU A 325 3.27 22.68 -0.76
C LEU A 325 1.98 21.92 -0.42
N ASN A 326 2.01 20.61 -0.44
CA ASN A 326 0.81 19.80 -0.49
C ASN A 326 0.68 18.81 0.69
N ALA A 327 1.77 18.27 1.24
CA ALA A 327 1.71 17.15 2.20
C ALA A 327 1.11 17.51 3.56
N GLY A 328 1.00 18.76 3.91
CA GLY A 328 0.24 19.24 5.08
C GLY A 328 -1.29 19.11 4.91
N ARG A 329 -1.74 19.05 3.66
CA ARG A 329 -3.15 18.85 3.26
C ARG A 329 -3.40 17.44 2.77
N TYR A 330 -2.35 16.82 2.21
CA TYR A 330 -2.32 15.47 1.63
C TYR A 330 -1.30 14.60 2.35
N PRO A 331 -1.62 14.09 3.49
CA PRO A 331 -0.67 13.29 4.26
C PRO A 331 -0.17 12.03 3.53
N PHE A 332 -0.83 11.58 2.46
CA PHE A 332 -0.34 10.51 1.58
C PHE A 332 0.98 10.86 0.88
N LEU A 333 1.28 12.15 0.75
CA LEU A 333 2.55 12.62 0.21
C LEU A 333 3.69 12.60 1.24
N GLN A 334 3.39 12.28 2.50
CA GLN A 334 4.37 12.21 3.58
C GLN A 334 5.21 10.94 3.50
N THR A 335 5.95 10.82 2.43
CA THR A 335 6.96 9.78 2.22
C THR A 335 8.34 10.39 2.17
N ASN A 336 9.34 9.65 2.63
CA ASN A 336 10.74 10.04 2.56
C ASN A 336 11.44 9.54 1.28
N SER A 337 10.77 8.74 0.45
CA SER A 337 11.30 8.27 -0.84
C SER A 337 10.92 9.21 -1.98
N THR A 338 11.90 9.60 -2.78
CA THR A 338 11.72 10.45 -3.96
C THR A 338 10.83 9.80 -5.01
N GLU A 339 11.04 8.53 -5.31
CA GLU A 339 10.22 7.78 -6.27
C GLU A 339 8.77 7.68 -5.82
N GLN A 340 8.54 7.31 -4.54
CA GLN A 340 7.19 7.22 -4.00
C GLN A 340 6.49 8.57 -4.00
N ALA A 341 7.20 9.65 -3.68
CA ALA A 341 6.66 11.00 -3.72
C ALA A 341 6.18 11.36 -5.13
N LEU A 342 7.01 11.16 -6.17
CA LEU A 342 6.64 11.41 -7.56
C LEU A 342 5.44 10.56 -8.00
N GLY A 343 5.43 9.28 -7.65
CA GLY A 343 4.32 8.38 -7.97
C GLY A 343 3.01 8.78 -7.29
N LEU A 344 3.08 9.25 -6.04
CA LEU A 344 1.92 9.76 -5.31
C LEU A 344 1.45 11.11 -5.86
N LEU A 345 2.37 12.03 -6.17
CA LEU A 345 2.06 13.32 -6.79
C LEU A 345 1.29 13.13 -8.10
N SER A 346 1.72 12.18 -8.93
CA SER A 346 0.99 11.83 -10.16
C SER A 346 -0.38 11.23 -9.85
N ARG A 347 -0.43 10.24 -8.96
CA ARG A 347 -1.67 9.53 -8.60
C ARG A 347 -2.76 10.47 -8.08
N TYR A 348 -2.35 11.53 -7.39
CA TYR A 348 -3.27 12.54 -6.85
C TYR A 348 -3.46 13.76 -7.77
N GLY A 349 -2.97 13.72 -9.00
CA GLY A 349 -3.17 14.78 -10.00
C GLY A 349 -2.44 16.10 -9.70
N LEU A 350 -1.41 16.05 -8.85
CA LEU A 350 -0.54 17.21 -8.54
C LEU A 350 0.64 17.33 -9.49
N MET A 351 0.82 16.34 -10.34
CA MET A 351 1.81 16.29 -11.41
C MET A 351 1.25 15.45 -12.56
N ASP A 352 1.55 15.80 -13.79
CA ASP A 352 1.20 14.98 -14.95
C ASP A 352 1.80 13.57 -14.84
N GLY A 353 1.02 12.56 -15.25
CA GLY A 353 1.44 11.17 -15.11
C GLY A 353 2.65 10.81 -15.97
N SER A 354 2.74 11.39 -17.17
CA SER A 354 3.87 11.16 -18.09
C SER A 354 5.14 11.82 -17.56
N ASP A 355 5.02 13.01 -16.97
CA ASP A 355 6.15 13.74 -16.40
C ASP A 355 6.67 13.05 -15.14
N ALA A 356 5.79 12.61 -14.25
CA ALA A 356 6.17 11.84 -13.08
C ALA A 356 6.91 10.54 -13.46
N ALA A 357 6.40 9.79 -14.43
CA ALA A 357 7.03 8.56 -14.91
C ALA A 357 8.42 8.83 -15.48
N ARG A 358 8.56 9.86 -16.32
CA ARG A 358 9.84 10.26 -16.91
C ARG A 358 10.83 10.75 -15.88
N LEU A 359 10.38 11.51 -14.86
CA LEU A 359 11.25 11.92 -13.73
C LEU A 359 11.76 10.71 -12.96
N VAL A 360 10.91 9.73 -12.67
CA VAL A 360 11.30 8.49 -11.98
C VAL A 360 12.30 7.70 -12.82
N GLU A 361 12.06 7.54 -14.13
CA GLU A 361 13.00 6.86 -15.03
C GLU A 361 14.34 7.60 -15.11
N THR A 362 14.30 8.93 -15.20
CA THR A 362 15.51 9.78 -15.23
C THR A 362 16.26 9.69 -13.91
N TYR A 363 15.55 9.76 -12.79
CA TYR A 363 16.13 9.61 -11.46
C TYR A 363 16.92 8.30 -11.32
N TRP A 364 16.34 7.16 -11.66
CA TRP A 364 17.03 5.87 -11.56
C TRP A 364 18.13 5.70 -12.60
N PHE A 365 17.99 6.30 -13.77
CA PHE A 365 19.06 6.33 -14.77
C PHE A 365 20.28 7.12 -14.26
N LEU A 366 20.06 8.30 -13.69
CA LEU A 366 21.11 9.11 -13.09
C LEU A 366 21.75 8.42 -11.88
N ARG A 367 20.94 7.74 -11.05
CA ARG A 367 21.40 6.95 -9.92
C ARG A 367 22.27 5.78 -10.36
N LYS A 368 21.93 5.11 -11.45
CA LYS A 368 22.74 4.04 -12.02
C LYS A 368 24.10 4.57 -12.48
N ILE A 369 24.14 5.75 -13.09
CA ILE A 369 25.40 6.40 -13.47
C ILE A 369 26.21 6.73 -12.20
N GLU A 370 25.60 7.38 -11.21
CA GLU A 370 26.26 7.74 -9.94
C GLU A 370 26.86 6.50 -9.25
N HIS A 371 26.14 5.36 -9.25
CA HIS A 371 26.66 4.11 -8.71
C HIS A 371 27.88 3.61 -9.46
N ARG A 372 27.88 3.62 -10.81
CA ARG A 372 29.04 3.20 -11.61
C ARG A 372 30.28 4.06 -11.33
N LEU A 373 30.10 5.39 -11.17
CA LEU A 373 31.17 6.30 -10.80
C LEU A 373 31.72 5.98 -9.41
N GLN A 374 30.86 5.79 -8.40
CA GLN A 374 31.25 5.56 -7.02
C GLN A 374 31.85 4.18 -6.77
N ILE A 375 31.36 3.13 -7.47
CA ILE A 375 31.97 1.78 -7.40
C ILE A 375 33.40 1.81 -7.89
N ARG A 376 33.67 2.60 -8.92
CA ARG A 376 35.00 2.68 -9.53
C ARG A 376 36.05 3.26 -8.58
N GLU A 377 35.74 4.39 -7.92
CA GLU A 377 36.71 5.16 -7.14
C GLU A 377 36.58 4.96 -5.63
N GLU A 378 35.48 4.32 -5.15
CA GLU A 378 35.09 4.28 -3.73
C GLU A 378 35.09 5.67 -3.07
N ASP A 379 34.89 6.72 -3.88
CA ASP A 379 34.82 8.11 -3.41
C ASP A 379 33.50 8.77 -3.81
N GLN A 380 33.21 9.91 -3.15
CA GLN A 380 31.99 10.69 -3.41
C GLN A 380 32.16 11.50 -4.69
N THR A 381 32.02 10.85 -5.82
CA THR A 381 32.05 11.48 -7.13
C THR A 381 30.71 11.38 -7.84
N HIS A 382 30.36 12.44 -8.56
CA HIS A 382 29.16 12.52 -9.42
C HIS A 382 29.51 13.22 -10.75
N LEU A 383 30.82 13.40 -11.00
CA LEU A 383 31.32 14.00 -12.22
C LEU A 383 31.63 12.92 -13.27
N LEU A 384 31.09 13.08 -14.45
CA LEU A 384 31.49 12.25 -15.57
C LEU A 384 32.94 12.50 -15.94
N PRO A 385 33.72 11.46 -16.24
CA PRO A 385 35.12 11.62 -16.59
C PRO A 385 35.31 12.43 -17.87
N GLU A 386 36.41 13.18 -17.95
CA GLU A 386 36.80 13.90 -19.17
C GLU A 386 37.42 12.99 -20.20
N ASP A 387 38.12 11.95 -19.74
CA ASP A 387 38.75 11.00 -20.65
C ASP A 387 37.73 10.22 -21.48
N PRO A 388 37.81 10.27 -22.83
CA PRO A 388 36.89 9.58 -23.70
C PRO A 388 36.87 8.06 -23.52
N ALA A 389 37.99 7.45 -23.16
CA ALA A 389 38.08 6.01 -22.95
C ALA A 389 37.35 5.60 -21.66
N GLU A 390 37.52 6.38 -20.60
CA GLU A 390 36.79 6.16 -19.34
C GLU A 390 35.30 6.34 -19.51
N LEU A 391 34.88 7.41 -20.22
CA LEU A 391 33.46 7.64 -20.51
C LEU A 391 32.87 6.51 -21.36
N ALA A 392 33.61 6.00 -22.35
CA ALA A 392 33.18 4.84 -23.13
C ALA A 392 33.02 3.58 -22.27
N GLY A 393 33.90 3.39 -21.28
CA GLY A 393 33.78 2.31 -20.30
C GLY A 393 32.50 2.41 -19.46
N ILE A 394 32.16 3.60 -18.99
CA ILE A 394 30.90 3.84 -18.26
C ILE A 394 29.70 3.58 -19.17
N ALA A 395 29.69 4.15 -20.39
CA ALA A 395 28.62 3.95 -21.37
C ALA A 395 28.41 2.45 -21.64
N ALA A 396 29.49 1.69 -21.87
CA ALA A 396 29.42 0.25 -22.09
C ALA A 396 28.85 -0.50 -20.86
N SER A 397 29.24 -0.11 -19.62
CA SER A 397 28.69 -0.70 -18.38
C SER A 397 27.21 -0.42 -18.17
N LEU A 398 26.66 0.57 -18.86
CA LEU A 398 25.25 0.95 -18.87
C LEU A 398 24.48 0.36 -20.07
N GLY A 399 25.14 -0.43 -20.92
CA GLY A 399 24.56 -1.11 -22.07
C GLY A 399 24.54 -0.26 -23.36
N PHE A 400 25.26 0.86 -23.42
CA PHE A 400 25.35 1.69 -24.61
C PHE A 400 26.48 1.21 -25.54
N GLY A 401 26.19 1.13 -26.82
CA GLY A 401 27.18 0.74 -27.83
C GLY A 401 28.22 1.84 -28.13
N ALA A 402 27.86 3.11 -27.90
CA ALA A 402 28.74 4.26 -28.10
C ALA A 402 28.55 5.32 -27.02
N ALA A 403 29.63 5.99 -26.64
CA ALA A 403 29.60 7.10 -25.68
C ALA A 403 28.74 8.29 -26.18
N ALA A 404 28.62 8.48 -27.50
CA ALA A 404 27.77 9.50 -28.09
C ALA A 404 26.28 9.26 -27.81
N ASP A 405 25.80 8.03 -27.95
CA ASP A 405 24.40 7.64 -27.67
C ASP A 405 24.08 7.81 -26.18
N PHE A 406 25.02 7.43 -25.32
CA PHE A 406 24.91 7.66 -23.89
C PHE A 406 24.74 9.15 -23.56
N ARG A 407 25.64 10.03 -24.12
CA ARG A 407 25.56 11.48 -23.91
C ARG A 407 24.25 12.07 -24.41
N ALA A 408 23.79 11.67 -25.61
CA ALA A 408 22.52 12.12 -26.18
C ALA A 408 21.33 11.73 -25.30
N THR A 409 21.31 10.50 -24.82
CA THR A 409 20.26 10.00 -23.91
C THR A 409 20.28 10.74 -22.57
N LEU A 410 21.46 10.97 -22.00
CA LEU A 410 21.62 11.71 -20.75
C LEU A 410 21.11 13.15 -20.90
N ALA A 411 21.59 13.86 -21.94
CA ALA A 411 21.15 15.23 -22.22
C ALA A 411 19.64 15.34 -22.38
N SER A 412 19.04 14.48 -23.22
CA SER A 412 17.59 14.49 -23.43
C SER A 412 16.78 14.25 -22.15
N ARG A 413 17.24 13.36 -21.29
CA ARG A 413 16.59 13.09 -20.00
C ARG A 413 16.76 14.26 -19.02
N CYS A 414 17.94 14.83 -18.94
CA CYS A 414 18.22 15.98 -18.09
C CYS A 414 17.46 17.23 -18.55
N ASP A 415 17.41 17.51 -19.88
CA ASP A 415 16.66 18.64 -20.42
C ASP A 415 15.17 18.56 -20.07
N HIS A 416 14.59 17.34 -20.15
CA HIS A 416 13.19 17.15 -19.76
C HIS A 416 12.99 17.35 -18.25
N ALA A 417 13.84 16.80 -17.41
CA ALA A 417 13.76 17.01 -15.96
C ALA A 417 13.89 18.49 -15.59
N HIS A 418 14.80 19.20 -16.26
CA HIS A 418 14.98 20.64 -16.09
C HIS A 418 13.76 21.45 -16.53
N SER A 419 13.10 21.06 -17.63
CA SER A 419 11.91 21.77 -18.08
C SER A 419 10.79 21.72 -17.03
N ILE A 420 10.59 20.54 -16.38
CA ILE A 420 9.60 20.40 -15.30
C ILE A 420 10.00 21.22 -14.07
N TYR A 421 11.30 21.22 -13.72
CA TYR A 421 11.82 22.05 -12.63
C TYR A 421 11.60 23.55 -12.93
N ALA A 422 11.97 24.01 -14.12
CA ALA A 422 11.81 25.40 -14.53
C ALA A 422 10.33 25.84 -14.53
N ASP A 423 9.43 25.01 -15.02
CA ASP A 423 7.99 25.26 -15.04
C ASP A 423 7.38 25.38 -13.63
N LEU A 424 7.91 24.61 -12.65
CA LEU A 424 7.46 24.68 -11.26
C LEU A 424 7.78 26.05 -10.61
N PHE A 425 8.92 26.63 -10.97
CA PHE A 425 9.41 27.90 -10.40
C PHE A 425 9.15 29.11 -11.31
N ALA A 426 8.49 28.92 -12.45
CA ALA A 426 8.11 30.03 -13.32
C ALA A 426 7.04 30.93 -12.68
N ASP A 427 7.22 32.23 -12.80
CA ASP A 427 6.28 33.23 -12.28
C ASP A 427 4.98 33.23 -13.13
N ARG A 428 3.88 32.74 -12.59
CA ARG A 428 2.60 32.67 -13.29
C ARG A 428 1.80 33.95 -13.08
N GLY A 429 1.91 34.88 -14.02
CA GLY A 429 1.13 36.14 -14.05
C GLY A 429 -0.39 35.91 -14.03
N ILE A 430 -1.09 36.92 -13.52
CA ILE A 430 -2.54 36.99 -13.23
C ILE A 430 -3.43 36.84 -14.48
N ASP A 431 -4.46 36.14 -14.37
CA ASP A 431 -5.24 35.22 -15.12
C ASP A 431 -6.44 35.81 -15.90
N VAL A 432 -6.41 35.70 -17.24
CA VAL A 432 -7.54 35.94 -18.20
C VAL A 432 -8.72 34.98 -17.91
N GLU A 433 -8.48 33.88 -17.20
CA GLU A 433 -9.46 32.84 -16.88
C GLU A 433 -10.44 33.28 -15.79
N PHE A 434 -10.00 34.11 -14.83
CA PHE A 434 -10.85 34.63 -13.76
C PHE A 434 -12.06 35.38 -14.32
N GLU A 435 -11.87 36.28 -15.28
CA GLU A 435 -12.95 37.08 -15.90
C GLU A 435 -13.98 36.21 -16.61
N ALA A 436 -13.52 35.11 -17.25
CA ALA A 436 -14.41 34.18 -17.92
C ALA A 436 -15.30 33.43 -16.92
N TRP A 437 -14.70 32.91 -15.82
CA TRP A 437 -15.46 32.23 -14.74
C TRP A 437 -16.34 33.22 -13.96
N TRP A 438 -15.87 34.44 -13.72
CA TRP A 438 -16.68 35.48 -13.10
C TRP A 438 -17.94 35.74 -13.91
N THR A 439 -17.81 35.98 -15.22
CA THR A 439 -18.94 36.18 -16.14
C THR A 439 -19.87 34.98 -16.16
N PHE A 440 -19.32 33.74 -16.18
CA PHE A 440 -20.10 32.50 -16.16
C PHE A 440 -20.99 32.39 -14.92
N PHE A 441 -20.49 32.75 -13.74
CA PHE A 441 -21.26 32.64 -12.50
C PHE A 441 -22.19 33.83 -12.22
N THR A 442 -21.86 35.00 -12.72
CA THR A 442 -22.62 36.23 -12.46
C THR A 442 -23.67 36.53 -13.51
N THR A 443 -23.60 35.93 -14.67
CA THR A 443 -24.55 36.14 -15.78
C THR A 443 -25.09 34.79 -16.32
N GLU A 444 -26.09 34.83 -17.19
CA GLU A 444 -26.55 33.62 -17.90
C GLU A 444 -25.66 33.23 -19.07
N SER A 445 -24.69 34.08 -19.42
CA SER A 445 -23.77 33.87 -20.52
C SER A 445 -22.78 32.74 -20.20
N VAL A 446 -22.42 31.97 -21.22
CA VAL A 446 -21.32 31.00 -21.14
C VAL A 446 -20.18 31.52 -22.04
N PRO A 447 -19.15 32.16 -21.46
CA PRO A 447 -18.03 32.67 -22.24
C PRO A 447 -17.33 31.57 -23.02
N ALA A 448 -16.80 31.90 -24.20
CA ALA A 448 -16.19 30.93 -25.12
C ALA A 448 -15.10 30.03 -24.45
N PRO A 449 -14.19 30.53 -23.60
CA PRO A 449 -13.22 29.69 -22.90
C PRO A 449 -13.89 28.69 -21.96
N VAL A 450 -14.94 29.10 -21.25
CA VAL A 450 -15.71 28.25 -20.33
C VAL A 450 -16.52 27.22 -21.12
N ALA A 451 -17.16 27.63 -22.22
CA ALA A 451 -17.91 26.72 -23.09
C ALA A 451 -17.01 25.63 -23.67
N ALA A 452 -15.79 25.97 -24.09
CA ALA A 452 -14.81 25.03 -24.59
C ALA A 452 -14.40 24.00 -23.51
N ARG A 453 -14.25 24.44 -22.26
CA ARG A 453 -13.93 23.58 -21.13
C ARG A 453 -15.09 22.63 -20.77
N ILE A 454 -16.32 23.18 -20.65
CA ILE A 454 -17.54 22.40 -20.41
C ILE A 454 -17.72 21.33 -21.51
N GLY A 455 -17.49 21.72 -22.77
CA GLY A 455 -17.58 20.79 -23.90
C GLY A 455 -16.54 19.65 -23.83
N ARG A 456 -15.33 19.92 -23.35
CA ARG A 456 -14.33 18.88 -23.11
C ARG A 456 -14.69 17.96 -21.94
N TRP A 457 -15.30 18.50 -20.90
CA TRP A 457 -15.65 17.77 -19.69
C TRP A 457 -16.88 16.89 -19.83
N PHE A 458 -17.92 17.42 -20.45
CA PHE A 458 -19.27 16.83 -20.45
C PHE A 458 -19.85 16.62 -21.87
N GLY A 459 -19.07 16.91 -22.89
CA GLY A 459 -19.57 16.85 -24.27
C GLY A 459 -20.59 17.95 -24.57
N ALA A 460 -21.52 17.65 -25.48
CA ALA A 460 -22.57 18.59 -25.93
C ALA A 460 -23.86 18.52 -25.08
N ASP A 461 -23.79 18.10 -23.82
CA ASP A 461 -24.97 17.99 -22.96
C ASP A 461 -25.48 19.39 -22.58
N PRO A 462 -26.74 19.72 -22.89
CA PRO A 462 -27.30 21.04 -22.64
C PRO A 462 -27.44 21.39 -21.15
N LYS A 463 -27.44 20.38 -20.26
CA LYS A 463 -27.54 20.54 -18.82
C LYS A 463 -26.21 20.83 -18.14
N ALA A 464 -25.10 20.64 -18.84
CA ALA A 464 -23.76 20.69 -18.24
C ALA A 464 -23.44 22.05 -17.57
N ALA A 465 -23.81 23.15 -18.20
CA ALA A 465 -23.59 24.49 -17.64
C ALA A 465 -24.40 24.73 -16.37
N ASP A 466 -25.66 24.29 -16.35
CA ASP A 466 -26.54 24.49 -15.20
C ASP A 466 -26.13 23.57 -14.04
N GLU A 467 -25.77 22.31 -14.30
CA GLU A 467 -25.25 21.39 -13.27
C GLU A 467 -23.93 21.91 -12.69
N LEU A 468 -23.07 22.51 -13.52
CA LEU A 468 -21.82 23.10 -13.05
C LEU A 468 -22.08 24.31 -12.14
N ARG A 469 -23.06 25.16 -12.47
CA ARG A 469 -23.50 26.23 -11.59
C ARG A 469 -24.12 25.71 -10.29
N MET A 470 -24.91 24.65 -10.37
CA MET A 470 -25.47 23.99 -9.19
C MET A 470 -24.39 23.44 -8.28
N PHE A 471 -23.39 22.80 -8.85
CA PHE A 471 -22.24 22.27 -8.09
C PHE A 471 -21.47 23.41 -7.41
N ALA A 472 -21.10 24.46 -8.15
CA ALA A 472 -20.28 25.54 -7.64
C ALA A 472 -21.01 26.48 -6.67
N CYS A 473 -22.28 26.88 -7.01
CA CYS A 473 -23.00 27.93 -6.33
C CYS A 473 -24.24 27.45 -5.55
N GLY A 474 -24.81 26.29 -5.88
CA GLY A 474 -26.01 25.75 -5.26
C GLY A 474 -27.31 26.37 -5.76
N GLY A 475 -27.26 27.20 -6.80
CA GLY A 475 -28.44 27.80 -7.41
C GLY A 475 -28.22 29.23 -7.94
N ARG A 476 -29.29 29.80 -8.56
CA ARG A 476 -29.20 31.07 -9.30
C ARG A 476 -29.20 32.32 -8.42
N HIS A 477 -29.47 32.21 -7.11
CA HIS A 477 -29.66 33.37 -6.22
C HIS A 477 -28.59 33.46 -5.12
N VAL A 478 -27.42 32.92 -5.34
CA VAL A 478 -26.32 32.95 -4.38
C VAL A 478 -25.38 34.11 -4.70
N LEU A 479 -24.95 34.79 -3.65
CA LEU A 479 -23.96 35.87 -3.77
C LEU A 479 -22.64 35.30 -4.26
N ILE A 480 -22.26 35.60 -5.48
CA ILE A 480 -20.99 35.24 -6.07
C ILE A 480 -19.88 36.14 -5.52
N THR A 481 -18.89 35.58 -4.88
CA THR A 481 -17.75 36.30 -4.36
C THR A 481 -16.49 36.01 -5.17
N ARG A 482 -15.53 36.94 -5.17
CA ARG A 482 -14.25 36.77 -5.82
C ARG A 482 -13.55 35.48 -5.33
N GLU A 483 -13.63 35.21 -4.03
CA GLU A 483 -13.05 34.03 -3.40
C GLU A 483 -13.67 32.70 -3.93
N LEU A 484 -15.00 32.69 -4.15
CA LEU A 484 -15.66 31.51 -4.73
C LEU A 484 -15.14 31.22 -6.13
N VAL A 485 -14.97 32.24 -6.96
CA VAL A 485 -14.48 32.09 -8.33
C VAL A 485 -13.03 31.61 -8.36
N VAL A 486 -12.16 32.18 -7.51
CA VAL A 486 -10.76 31.73 -7.39
C VAL A 486 -10.67 30.27 -6.92
N ARG A 487 -11.46 29.89 -5.91
CA ARG A 487 -11.51 28.48 -5.46
C ARG A 487 -12.01 27.56 -6.57
N PHE A 488 -13.02 28.01 -7.31
CA PHE A 488 -13.55 27.22 -8.42
C PHE A 488 -12.53 27.08 -9.57
N GLN A 489 -11.69 28.09 -9.85
CA GLN A 489 -10.62 27.94 -10.84
C GLN A 489 -9.67 26.79 -10.51
N HIS A 490 -9.30 26.62 -9.23
CA HIS A 490 -8.50 25.49 -8.80
C HIS A 490 -9.25 24.15 -8.96
N VAL A 491 -10.56 24.14 -8.67
CA VAL A 491 -11.43 22.98 -8.91
C VAL A 491 -11.52 22.67 -10.40
N ALA A 492 -11.64 23.70 -11.25
CA ALA A 492 -11.65 23.55 -12.69
C ALA A 492 -10.33 22.96 -13.22
N GLY A 493 -9.20 23.39 -12.66
CA GLY A 493 -7.90 22.80 -12.95
C GLY A 493 -7.82 21.33 -12.56
N ALA A 494 -8.39 20.96 -11.40
CA ALA A 494 -8.47 19.55 -10.99
C ALA A 494 -9.36 18.73 -11.93
N PHE A 495 -10.50 19.29 -12.39
CA PHE A 495 -11.39 18.64 -13.36
C PHE A 495 -10.69 18.33 -14.67
N ASP A 496 -9.86 19.22 -15.18
CA ASP A 496 -9.06 18.96 -16.40
C ASP A 496 -8.18 17.70 -16.26
N GLY A 497 -7.71 17.43 -15.05
CA GLY A 497 -6.82 16.32 -14.79
C GLY A 497 -7.51 14.95 -14.70
N PHE A 498 -8.79 14.88 -14.29
CA PHE A 498 -9.37 13.56 -13.98
C PHE A 498 -10.80 13.31 -14.50
N LEU A 499 -11.54 14.32 -14.99
CA LEU A 499 -12.94 14.09 -15.43
C LEU A 499 -13.08 13.03 -16.53
N HIS A 500 -12.05 12.88 -17.36
CA HIS A 500 -12.00 11.83 -18.39
C HIS A 500 -11.97 10.40 -17.84
N GLU A 501 -11.63 10.23 -16.56
CA GLU A 501 -11.62 8.93 -15.87
C GLU A 501 -13.00 8.50 -15.41
N LEU A 502 -13.94 9.46 -15.32
CA LEU A 502 -15.29 9.18 -14.86
C LEU A 502 -16.13 8.55 -15.98
N ALA A 503 -16.91 7.55 -15.63
CA ALA A 503 -17.83 6.93 -16.57
C ALA A 503 -19.08 7.81 -16.83
N ARG A 504 -19.52 8.51 -15.78
CA ARG A 504 -20.73 9.36 -15.81
C ARG A 504 -20.42 10.78 -15.29
N PRO A 505 -19.59 11.60 -15.99
CA PRO A 505 -19.09 12.87 -15.47
C PRO A 505 -20.18 13.82 -14.98
N LEU A 506 -21.25 14.00 -15.76
CA LEU A 506 -22.36 14.87 -15.42
C LEU A 506 -23.19 14.34 -14.24
N GLY A 507 -23.48 13.04 -14.23
CA GLY A 507 -24.15 12.38 -13.10
C GLY A 507 -23.32 12.48 -11.81
N THR A 508 -22.01 12.34 -11.91
CA THR A 508 -21.10 12.51 -10.79
C THR A 508 -21.10 13.94 -10.26
N LEU A 509 -21.14 14.93 -11.14
CA LEU A 509 -21.23 16.34 -10.75
C LEU A 509 -22.52 16.62 -9.94
N ALA A 510 -23.67 16.06 -10.35
CA ALA A 510 -24.92 16.17 -9.63
C ALA A 510 -24.84 15.51 -8.24
N ARG A 511 -24.18 14.36 -8.14
CA ARG A 511 -23.94 13.65 -6.85
C ARG A 511 -23.05 14.46 -5.93
N LEU A 512 -21.96 15.04 -6.46
CA LEU A 512 -21.08 15.94 -5.73
C LEU A 512 -21.82 17.20 -5.24
N ALA A 513 -22.73 17.75 -6.05
CA ALA A 513 -23.56 18.88 -5.67
C ALA A 513 -24.48 18.54 -4.48
N ARG A 514 -25.10 17.37 -4.48
CA ARG A 514 -25.91 16.87 -3.34
C ARG A 514 -25.09 16.70 -2.07
N PHE A 515 -23.90 16.13 -2.19
CA PHE A 515 -23.00 15.97 -1.05
C PHE A 515 -22.57 17.34 -0.51
N ALA A 516 -22.22 18.28 -1.39
CA ALA A 516 -21.82 19.65 -1.01
C ALA A 516 -22.87 20.38 -0.17
N GLU A 517 -24.17 20.08 -0.38
CA GLU A 517 -25.27 20.65 0.42
C GLU A 517 -25.31 20.11 1.86
N ARG A 518 -24.74 18.94 2.10
CA ARG A 518 -24.73 18.25 3.39
C ARG A 518 -23.43 18.42 4.15
N TYR A 519 -22.32 18.60 3.44
CA TYR A 519 -20.97 18.73 4.03
C TYR A 519 -20.76 20.03 4.83
N GLY A 520 -21.66 21.00 4.69
CA GLY A 520 -21.54 22.32 5.33
C GLY A 520 -21.89 23.42 4.34
N THR A 521 -21.08 24.48 4.28
CA THR A 521 -21.27 25.49 3.23
C THR A 521 -20.58 25.07 1.95
N ARG A 522 -21.17 25.38 0.79
CA ARG A 522 -20.53 25.12 -0.51
C ARG A 522 -19.14 25.73 -0.61
N ARG A 523 -18.95 26.89 0.00
CA ARG A 523 -17.64 27.55 0.10
C ARG A 523 -16.61 26.67 0.80
N GLN A 524 -17.00 25.99 1.89
CA GLN A 524 -16.12 25.03 2.59
C GLN A 524 -15.83 23.83 1.72
N PHE A 525 -16.83 23.29 1.04
CA PHE A 525 -16.65 22.15 0.15
C PHE A 525 -15.76 22.49 -1.06
N LEU A 526 -15.98 23.62 -1.73
CA LEU A 526 -15.08 24.09 -2.81
C LEU A 526 -13.68 24.37 -2.31
N GLY A 527 -13.54 24.90 -1.07
CA GLY A 527 -12.26 25.03 -0.41
C GLY A 527 -11.57 23.69 -0.25
N PHE A 528 -12.28 22.69 0.26
CA PHE A 528 -11.77 21.32 0.37
C PHE A 528 -11.33 20.77 -0.99
N CYS A 529 -12.15 20.90 -2.04
CA CYS A 529 -11.83 20.44 -3.39
C CYS A 529 -10.60 21.14 -3.98
N ALA A 530 -10.52 22.46 -3.82
CA ALA A 530 -9.42 23.31 -4.32
C ALA A 530 -8.11 23.01 -3.59
N GLU A 531 -8.20 22.84 -2.29
CA GLU A 531 -7.07 22.56 -1.41
C GLU A 531 -6.60 21.11 -1.50
N ASN A 532 -7.47 20.18 -1.98
CA ASN A 532 -7.22 18.74 -2.00
C ASN A 532 -7.61 18.08 -3.35
N PRO A 533 -6.99 18.46 -4.49
CA PRO A 533 -7.40 17.96 -5.82
C PRO A 533 -7.32 16.43 -5.94
N SER A 534 -6.35 15.79 -5.30
CA SER A 534 -6.21 14.33 -5.35
C SER A 534 -7.29 13.59 -4.57
N LEU A 535 -7.63 14.10 -3.37
CA LEU A 535 -8.74 13.55 -2.61
C LEU A 535 -10.06 13.81 -3.31
N PHE A 536 -10.18 14.98 -3.92
CA PHE A 536 -11.34 15.33 -4.75
C PHE A 536 -11.47 14.38 -5.95
N ARG A 537 -10.38 14.05 -6.64
CA ARG A 537 -10.37 13.03 -7.69
C ARG A 537 -10.87 11.68 -7.17
N VAL A 538 -10.28 11.17 -6.10
CA VAL A 538 -10.66 9.87 -5.52
C VAL A 538 -12.11 9.88 -5.07
N PHE A 539 -12.54 10.95 -4.43
CA PHE A 539 -13.93 11.14 -4.01
C PHE A 539 -14.89 11.22 -5.20
N SER A 540 -14.49 11.91 -6.26
CA SER A 540 -15.28 11.99 -7.51
C SER A 540 -15.42 10.62 -8.17
N ILE A 541 -14.33 9.82 -8.23
CA ILE A 541 -14.39 8.45 -8.75
C ILE A 541 -15.27 7.56 -7.85
N LEU A 542 -15.23 7.73 -6.54
CA LEU A 542 -16.11 7.02 -5.62
C LEU A 542 -17.59 7.38 -5.87
N CYS A 543 -17.88 8.68 -6.03
CA CYS A 543 -19.20 9.17 -6.38
C CYS A 543 -19.67 8.68 -7.76
N ASP A 544 -18.76 8.54 -8.72
CA ASP A 544 -19.05 7.97 -10.04
C ASP A 544 -19.47 6.50 -9.94
N ARG A 545 -18.83 5.74 -9.05
CA ARG A 545 -18.98 4.28 -8.93
C ARG A 545 -20.07 3.82 -7.96
N SER A 546 -20.59 4.69 -7.08
CA SER A 546 -21.53 4.25 -6.04
C SER A 546 -22.51 5.32 -5.61
N GLU A 547 -23.75 5.19 -6.02
CA GLU A 547 -24.87 5.98 -5.53
C GLU A 547 -25.11 5.71 -4.03
N ALA A 548 -25.06 4.45 -3.63
CA ALA A 548 -25.31 4.06 -2.24
C ALA A 548 -24.30 4.65 -1.25
N ILE A 549 -23.02 4.80 -1.66
CA ILE A 549 -22.02 5.48 -0.83
C ILE A 549 -22.28 6.98 -0.79
N VAL A 550 -22.70 7.61 -1.88
CA VAL A 550 -23.08 9.02 -1.89
C VAL A 550 -24.23 9.28 -0.92
N GLU A 551 -25.27 8.47 -0.93
CA GLU A 551 -26.38 8.56 0.02
C GLU A 551 -25.92 8.42 1.47
N LEU A 552 -25.05 7.44 1.74
CA LEU A 552 -24.45 7.25 3.06
C LEU A 552 -23.68 8.49 3.51
N LEU A 553 -22.85 9.05 2.65
CA LEU A 553 -22.03 10.22 2.96
C LEU A 553 -22.86 11.51 3.06
N CYS A 554 -23.97 11.61 2.35
CA CYS A 554 -24.94 12.71 2.52
C CYS A 554 -25.61 12.67 3.89
N ALA A 555 -25.82 11.48 4.44
CA ALA A 555 -26.40 11.32 5.78
C ALA A 555 -25.35 11.41 6.91
N HIS A 556 -24.14 10.97 6.62
CA HIS A 556 -23.01 10.87 7.57
C HIS A 556 -21.75 11.49 6.97
N PRO A 557 -21.69 12.83 6.77
CA PRO A 557 -20.53 13.49 6.16
C PRO A 557 -19.25 13.33 6.99
N GLU A 558 -19.37 13.09 8.29
CA GLU A 558 -18.26 12.78 9.21
C GLU A 558 -17.43 11.54 8.80
N ILE A 559 -18.03 10.60 8.10
CA ILE A 559 -17.31 9.42 7.58
C ILE A 559 -16.16 9.84 6.65
N ILE A 560 -16.38 10.85 5.81
CA ILE A 560 -15.37 11.36 4.88
C ILE A 560 -14.17 11.93 5.66
N GLU A 561 -14.41 12.70 6.71
CA GLU A 561 -13.35 13.28 7.53
C GLU A 561 -12.55 12.20 8.27
N GLU A 562 -13.23 11.18 8.75
CA GLU A 562 -12.60 10.02 9.40
C GLU A 562 -11.76 9.20 8.41
N VAL A 563 -12.35 8.84 7.27
CA VAL A 563 -11.74 7.95 6.28
C VAL A 563 -10.58 8.63 5.55
N LEU A 564 -10.65 9.93 5.29
CA LEU A 564 -9.62 10.69 4.59
C LEU A 564 -8.40 11.02 5.46
N ARG A 565 -8.44 10.77 6.76
CA ARG A 565 -7.23 10.86 7.58
C ARG A 565 -6.22 9.83 7.09
N PRO A 566 -4.96 10.22 6.80
CA PRO A 566 -3.98 9.31 6.20
C PRO A 566 -3.69 8.09 7.04
N GLU A 567 -3.57 8.30 8.34
CA GLU A 567 -3.42 7.23 9.31
C GLU A 567 -4.55 6.19 9.22
N ASN A 568 -5.76 6.62 8.85
CA ASN A 568 -6.90 5.73 8.70
C ASN A 568 -7.01 5.11 7.31
N LEU A 569 -6.82 5.91 6.25
CA LEU A 569 -7.00 5.41 4.88
C LEU A 569 -5.92 4.41 4.47
N LEU A 570 -4.66 4.67 4.80
CA LEU A 570 -3.52 3.83 4.38
C LEU A 570 -3.15 2.74 5.40
N LYS A 571 -3.60 2.88 6.65
CA LYS A 571 -3.30 1.89 7.70
C LYS A 571 -3.87 0.52 7.32
N ARG A 572 -3.00 -0.48 7.28
CA ARG A 572 -3.42 -1.88 7.19
C ARG A 572 -3.86 -2.33 8.57
N ARG A 573 -5.17 -2.48 8.76
CA ARG A 573 -5.72 -3.04 10.00
C ARG A 573 -5.66 -4.56 9.91
N SER A 574 -5.00 -5.18 10.88
CA SER A 574 -5.02 -6.63 11.05
C SER A 574 -6.36 -7.07 11.67
N ALA A 575 -6.64 -8.37 11.64
CA ALA A 575 -7.82 -8.92 12.34
C ALA A 575 -7.79 -8.57 13.85
N ARG A 576 -6.60 -8.51 14.45
CA ARG A 576 -6.44 -8.13 15.85
C ARG A 576 -6.77 -6.65 16.10
N ASP A 577 -6.31 -5.76 15.22
CA ASP A 577 -6.63 -4.33 15.33
C ASP A 577 -8.15 -4.09 15.28
N LEU A 578 -8.87 -4.79 14.39
CA LEU A 578 -10.33 -4.73 14.32
C LEU A 578 -11.00 -5.29 15.59
N ASP A 579 -10.53 -6.42 16.09
CA ASP A 579 -11.04 -7.03 17.33
C ASP A 579 -10.80 -6.10 18.54
N ASP A 580 -9.62 -5.51 18.66
CA ASP A 580 -9.26 -4.61 19.76
C ASP A 580 -10.11 -3.33 19.71
N GLU A 581 -10.30 -2.73 18.53
CA GLU A 581 -11.09 -1.51 18.35
C GLU A 581 -12.57 -1.74 18.63
N ILE A 582 -13.18 -2.80 18.08
CA ILE A 582 -14.58 -3.13 18.33
C ILE A 582 -14.79 -3.52 19.81
N SER A 583 -13.83 -4.24 20.41
CA SER A 583 -13.92 -4.61 21.82
C SER A 583 -13.80 -3.41 22.76
N SER A 584 -13.01 -2.39 22.39
CA SER A 584 -12.87 -1.17 23.20
C SER A 584 -14.16 -0.34 23.26
N ALA A 585 -14.98 -0.38 22.21
CA ALA A 585 -16.26 0.29 22.12
C ALA A 585 -17.40 -0.54 22.77
N ALA A 586 -17.19 -1.84 22.94
CA ALA A 586 -18.22 -2.73 23.51
C ALA A 586 -18.60 -2.33 24.93
N GLY A 587 -19.88 -2.34 25.22
CA GLY A 587 -20.41 -1.93 26.53
C GLY A 587 -20.71 -0.43 26.65
N SER A 588 -20.34 0.39 25.66
CA SER A 588 -20.72 1.79 25.60
C SER A 588 -22.21 1.95 25.26
N PRO A 589 -22.91 2.96 25.80
CA PRO A 589 -24.23 3.30 25.32
C PRO A 589 -24.21 3.60 23.82
N GLY A 590 -25.13 2.99 23.05
CA GLY A 590 -25.17 3.17 21.59
C GLY A 590 -24.18 2.32 20.79
N PHE A 591 -23.57 1.28 21.40
CA PHE A 591 -22.60 0.40 20.72
C PHE A 591 -23.08 -0.14 19.37
N HIS A 592 -24.36 -0.50 19.22
CA HIS A 592 -24.88 -1.01 17.93
C HIS A 592 -24.89 0.06 16.84
N ASP A 593 -25.23 1.32 17.17
CA ASP A 593 -25.19 2.42 16.21
C ASP A 593 -23.75 2.77 15.84
N TRP A 594 -22.86 2.77 16.82
CA TRP A 594 -21.43 2.94 16.62
C TRP A 594 -20.86 1.82 15.73
N LEU A 595 -21.19 0.56 16.00
CA LEU A 595 -20.70 -0.58 15.22
C LEU A 595 -21.19 -0.51 13.77
N TRP A 596 -22.48 -0.14 13.59
CA TRP A 596 -23.03 0.08 12.24
C TRP A 596 -22.23 1.15 11.48
N LEU A 597 -22.01 2.29 12.10
CA LEU A 597 -21.26 3.41 11.50
C LEU A 597 -19.81 3.03 11.22
N PHE A 598 -19.14 2.38 12.16
CA PHE A 598 -17.79 1.87 12.03
C PHE A 598 -17.65 0.90 10.86
N VAL A 599 -18.53 -0.08 10.75
CA VAL A 599 -18.53 -1.04 9.63
C VAL A 599 -18.73 -0.30 8.30
N ARG A 600 -19.66 0.64 8.24
CA ARG A 600 -19.92 1.44 7.02
C ARG A 600 -18.73 2.30 6.64
N ALA A 601 -18.08 2.95 7.61
CA ALA A 601 -16.86 3.74 7.37
C ALA A 601 -15.71 2.87 6.83
N GLU A 602 -15.52 1.68 7.39
CA GLU A 602 -14.52 0.71 6.89
C GLU A 602 -14.83 0.23 5.48
N GLN A 603 -16.10 0.01 5.14
CA GLN A 603 -16.52 -0.32 3.77
C GLN A 603 -16.17 0.81 2.79
N VAL A 604 -16.45 2.07 3.14
CA VAL A 604 -16.05 3.24 2.33
C VAL A 604 -14.53 3.31 2.20
N ARG A 605 -13.80 3.08 3.29
CA ARG A 605 -12.34 3.06 3.29
C ARG A 605 -11.79 1.98 2.34
N HIS A 606 -12.34 0.78 2.36
CA HIS A 606 -11.93 -0.28 1.45
C HIS A 606 -12.27 0.02 0.00
N ALA A 607 -13.41 0.65 -0.27
CA ALA A 607 -13.77 1.11 -1.62
C ALA A 607 -12.75 2.14 -2.15
N MET A 608 -12.40 3.13 -1.34
CA MET A 608 -11.39 4.14 -1.71
C MET A 608 -10.02 3.52 -1.94
N ARG A 609 -9.59 2.59 -1.09
CA ARG A 609 -8.31 1.89 -1.26
C ARG A 609 -8.29 1.02 -2.52
N GLY A 610 -9.41 0.43 -2.88
CA GLY A 610 -9.57 -0.29 -4.15
C GLY A 610 -9.47 0.64 -5.36
N ILE A 611 -10.10 1.82 -5.30
CA ILE A 611 -10.00 2.86 -6.34
C ILE A 611 -8.56 3.36 -6.48
N LEU A 612 -7.85 3.53 -5.38
CA LEU A 612 -6.44 3.91 -5.34
C LEU A 612 -5.49 2.80 -5.82
N GLY A 613 -6.00 1.59 -6.06
CA GLY A 613 -5.17 0.43 -6.42
C GLY A 613 -4.23 -0.04 -5.31
N SER A 614 -4.47 0.41 -4.06
CA SER A 614 -3.72 -0.03 -2.88
C SER A 614 -4.23 -1.34 -2.26
N LEU A 615 -5.36 -1.84 -2.74
CA LEU A 615 -5.92 -3.16 -2.47
C LEU A 615 -6.34 -3.82 -3.78
N SER A 616 -5.93 -5.05 -3.97
CA SER A 616 -6.48 -5.92 -5.01
C SER A 616 -7.92 -6.35 -4.68
N PRO A 617 -8.70 -6.84 -5.64
CA PRO A 617 -10.04 -7.39 -5.37
C PRO A 617 -10.04 -8.49 -4.30
N GLU A 618 -9.06 -9.38 -4.32
CA GLU A 618 -8.91 -10.45 -3.32
C GLU A 618 -8.62 -9.87 -1.91
N GLU A 619 -7.78 -8.84 -1.82
CA GLU A 619 -7.51 -8.14 -0.55
C GLU A 619 -8.75 -7.40 -0.02
N ILE A 620 -9.58 -6.82 -0.90
CA ILE A 620 -10.86 -6.20 -0.51
C ILE A 620 -11.79 -7.26 0.07
N GLU A 621 -11.94 -8.40 -0.59
CA GLU A 621 -12.79 -9.50 -0.11
C GLU A 621 -12.30 -10.03 1.25
N ALA A 622 -11.00 -10.19 1.42
CA ALA A 622 -10.40 -10.60 2.68
C ALA A 622 -10.63 -9.56 3.80
N ALA A 623 -10.50 -8.26 3.48
CA ALA A 623 -10.74 -7.17 4.43
C ALA A 623 -12.22 -7.08 4.84
N MET A 624 -13.14 -7.20 3.88
CA MET A 624 -14.59 -7.24 4.14
C MET A 624 -14.97 -8.46 4.99
N THR A 625 -14.38 -9.63 4.70
CA THR A 625 -14.58 -10.85 5.48
C THR A 625 -14.05 -10.69 6.91
N GLY A 626 -12.84 -10.13 7.08
CA GLY A 626 -12.24 -9.86 8.37
C GLY A 626 -13.05 -8.89 9.23
N LEU A 627 -13.63 -7.87 8.61
CA LEU A 627 -14.52 -6.90 9.26
C LEU A 627 -15.81 -7.56 9.77
N ALA A 628 -16.45 -8.41 8.95
CA ALA A 628 -17.62 -9.18 9.36
C ALA A 628 -17.30 -10.18 10.49
N ASP A 629 -16.15 -10.86 10.38
CA ASP A 629 -15.66 -11.79 11.39
C ASP A 629 -15.45 -11.11 12.76
N ALA A 630 -14.82 -9.94 12.78
CA ALA A 630 -14.55 -9.17 13.99
C ALA A 630 -15.86 -8.71 14.65
N ALA A 631 -16.79 -8.17 13.85
CA ALA A 631 -18.11 -7.76 14.34
C ALA A 631 -18.88 -8.95 14.96
N LEU A 632 -18.92 -10.09 14.28
CA LEU A 632 -19.62 -11.28 14.75
C LEU A 632 -18.96 -11.87 16.00
N ARG A 633 -17.62 -11.95 16.07
CA ARG A 633 -16.91 -12.42 17.26
C ARG A 633 -17.25 -11.59 18.49
N GLN A 634 -17.33 -10.27 18.34
CA GLN A 634 -17.69 -9.40 19.45
C GLN A 634 -19.16 -9.54 19.84
N LEU A 635 -20.08 -9.54 18.89
CA LEU A 635 -21.52 -9.66 19.16
C LEU A 635 -21.93 -10.99 19.80
N THR A 636 -21.15 -12.04 19.53
CA THR A 636 -21.45 -13.40 20.04
C THR A 636 -20.53 -13.82 21.19
N ARG A 637 -19.72 -12.89 21.69
CA ARG A 637 -18.74 -13.16 22.75
C ARG A 637 -19.42 -13.64 24.03
N GLY A 638 -19.01 -14.81 24.51
CA GLY A 638 -19.53 -15.40 25.76
C GLY A 638 -20.93 -16.00 25.66
N SER A 639 -21.56 -16.02 24.46
CA SER A 639 -22.92 -16.53 24.27
C SER A 639 -23.06 -18.05 24.32
N GLY A 640 -21.96 -18.81 24.17
CA GLY A 640 -22.00 -20.26 24.00
C GLY A 640 -22.46 -20.75 22.63
N ALA A 641 -22.93 -19.85 21.75
CA ALA A 641 -23.33 -20.19 20.38
C ALA A 641 -22.11 -20.28 19.46
N LEU A 642 -22.12 -21.26 18.54
CA LEU A 642 -21.18 -21.38 17.45
C LEU A 642 -21.75 -20.68 16.22
N VAL A 643 -20.99 -19.77 15.64
CA VAL A 643 -21.33 -19.09 14.40
C VAL A 643 -20.53 -19.68 13.27
N VAL A 644 -21.23 -20.17 12.26
CA VAL A 644 -20.65 -20.75 11.05
C VAL A 644 -21.05 -19.92 9.86
N ALA A 645 -20.06 -19.43 9.13
CA ALA A 645 -20.19 -18.75 7.85
C ALA A 645 -20.38 -19.80 6.75
N LEU A 646 -21.30 -19.54 5.84
CA LEU A 646 -21.62 -20.34 4.66
C LEU A 646 -21.46 -19.48 3.39
N GLY A 647 -21.79 -20.01 2.25
CA GLY A 647 -21.82 -19.29 0.98
C GLY A 647 -20.49 -18.59 0.67
N LYS A 648 -20.57 -17.39 0.14
CA LYS A 648 -19.38 -16.56 -0.13
C LYS A 648 -18.67 -16.12 1.14
N TYR A 649 -19.43 -15.88 2.20
CA TYR A 649 -18.86 -15.50 3.47
C TYR A 649 -18.03 -16.64 4.08
N GLY A 650 -18.52 -17.86 4.00
CA GLY A 650 -17.75 -19.03 4.41
C GLY A 650 -16.48 -19.24 3.59
N GLY A 651 -16.53 -18.94 2.29
CA GLY A 651 -15.38 -18.96 1.38
C GLY A 651 -14.35 -17.85 1.60
N GLY A 652 -14.66 -16.84 2.41
CA GLY A 652 -13.80 -15.66 2.55
C GLY A 652 -13.83 -14.73 1.34
N GLU A 653 -14.91 -14.75 0.58
CA GLU A 653 -15.02 -14.12 -0.74
C GLU A 653 -16.19 -13.11 -0.80
N ILE A 654 -16.51 -12.40 0.32
CA ILE A 654 -17.55 -11.37 0.30
C ILE A 654 -17.04 -10.05 -0.27
N ALA A 655 -17.90 -9.41 -1.06
CA ALA A 655 -17.67 -8.07 -1.60
C ALA A 655 -18.68 -7.08 -1.01
N PHE A 656 -18.69 -5.82 -1.49
CA PHE A 656 -19.70 -4.84 -1.12
C PHE A 656 -21.12 -5.38 -1.35
N GLY A 657 -22.06 -5.01 -0.47
CA GLY A 657 -23.45 -5.45 -0.58
C GLY A 657 -23.66 -6.98 -0.60
N SER A 658 -22.68 -7.75 -0.07
CA SER A 658 -22.85 -9.19 0.12
C SER A 658 -23.68 -9.48 1.36
N ASP A 659 -24.53 -10.51 1.24
CA ASP A 659 -25.21 -11.09 2.39
C ASP A 659 -24.22 -11.94 3.20
N LEU A 660 -24.39 -12.02 4.50
CA LEU A 660 -23.71 -12.98 5.38
C LEU A 660 -24.60 -14.23 5.50
N ASP A 661 -24.22 -15.27 4.79
CA ASP A 661 -24.86 -16.59 4.94
C ASP A 661 -24.36 -17.19 6.27
N LEU A 662 -25.26 -17.35 7.24
CA LEU A 662 -24.93 -17.76 8.60
C LEU A 662 -25.74 -18.96 9.05
N LEU A 663 -25.08 -19.84 9.82
CA LEU A 663 -25.70 -20.93 10.58
C LEU A 663 -25.24 -20.80 12.03
N PHE A 664 -26.22 -20.74 12.94
CA PHE A 664 -25.99 -20.70 14.37
C PHE A 664 -26.22 -22.08 14.98
N ILE A 665 -25.23 -22.52 15.78
CA ILE A 665 -25.24 -23.84 16.38
C ILE A 665 -25.07 -23.68 17.91
N ALA A 666 -25.92 -24.36 18.65
CA ALA A 666 -25.90 -24.41 20.11
C ALA A 666 -25.53 -25.81 20.59
N GLU A 667 -25.24 -25.93 21.86
CA GLU A 667 -25.27 -27.19 22.57
C GLU A 667 -26.71 -27.72 22.60
N ASP A 668 -26.87 -29.03 22.63
CA ASP A 668 -28.20 -29.68 22.65
C ASP A 668 -29.04 -29.14 23.82
N GLY A 669 -30.26 -28.68 23.53
CA GLY A 669 -31.17 -28.11 24.50
C GLY A 669 -30.96 -26.61 24.82
N ARG A 670 -29.97 -25.95 24.18
CA ARG A 670 -29.71 -24.51 24.35
C ARG A 670 -29.97 -23.69 23.06
N GLU A 671 -30.77 -24.25 22.17
CA GLU A 671 -31.12 -23.61 20.89
C GLU A 671 -31.87 -22.29 21.06
N ALA A 672 -32.66 -22.16 22.14
CA ALA A 672 -33.38 -20.91 22.46
C ALA A 672 -32.41 -19.78 22.82
N ASP A 673 -31.38 -20.07 23.63
CA ASP A 673 -30.35 -19.09 24.01
C ASP A 673 -29.58 -18.59 22.78
N ALA A 674 -29.32 -19.49 21.81
CA ALA A 674 -28.67 -19.13 20.56
C ALA A 674 -29.58 -18.31 19.64
N ALA A 675 -30.92 -18.50 19.70
CA ALA A 675 -31.85 -17.66 18.94
C ALA A 675 -31.86 -16.20 19.44
N ASP A 676 -31.67 -15.97 20.75
CA ASP A 676 -31.49 -14.61 21.29
C ASP A 676 -30.20 -13.95 20.74
N VAL A 677 -29.15 -14.72 20.55
CA VAL A 677 -27.90 -14.25 19.90
C VAL A 677 -28.15 -13.86 18.45
N VAL A 678 -28.93 -14.65 17.72
CA VAL A 678 -29.33 -14.33 16.33
C VAL A 678 -30.09 -12.99 16.29
N ALA A 679 -31.03 -12.79 17.23
CA ALA A 679 -31.78 -11.55 17.32
C ALA A 679 -30.87 -10.34 17.60
N ALA A 680 -29.89 -10.48 18.51
CA ALA A 680 -28.91 -9.44 18.81
C ALA A 680 -28.01 -9.12 17.60
N VAL A 681 -27.51 -10.12 16.89
CA VAL A 681 -26.72 -9.95 15.67
C VAL A 681 -27.53 -9.25 14.59
N ARG A 682 -28.79 -9.63 14.42
CA ARG A 682 -29.72 -9.01 13.47
C ARG A 682 -29.99 -7.53 13.82
N ALA A 683 -30.16 -7.23 15.09
CA ALA A 683 -30.37 -5.86 15.56
C ALA A 683 -29.14 -4.96 15.32
N ALA A 684 -27.93 -5.50 15.45
CA ALA A 684 -26.68 -4.75 15.30
C ALA A 684 -26.25 -4.60 13.81
N LEU A 685 -26.25 -5.68 13.03
CA LEU A 685 -25.72 -5.71 11.67
C LEU A 685 -26.79 -5.67 10.59
N GLY A 686 -27.90 -6.35 10.83
CA GLY A 686 -29.01 -6.51 9.87
C GLY A 686 -30.07 -5.42 9.91
N ARG A 687 -29.90 -4.39 10.74
CA ARG A 687 -30.86 -3.29 10.86
C ARG A 687 -31.13 -2.64 9.51
N SER A 688 -32.37 -2.74 9.04
CA SER A 688 -32.80 -2.11 7.79
C SER A 688 -33.18 -0.66 8.07
N GLY A 689 -32.60 0.27 7.32
CA GLY A 689 -32.92 1.69 7.33
C GLY A 689 -32.80 2.26 5.90
N PRO A 690 -33.05 3.56 5.72
CA PRO A 690 -32.92 4.22 4.42
C PRO A 690 -31.52 4.04 3.80
N LEU A 691 -30.49 3.88 4.64
CA LEU A 691 -29.09 3.71 4.25
C LEU A 691 -28.64 2.25 4.16
N GLY A 692 -29.55 1.30 4.26
CA GLY A 692 -29.28 -0.13 4.23
C GLY A 692 -28.72 -0.66 5.56
N SER A 693 -28.46 -1.98 5.60
CA SER A 693 -27.80 -2.66 6.71
C SER A 693 -26.28 -2.55 6.61
N ALA A 694 -25.59 -2.72 7.74
CA ALA A 694 -24.12 -2.86 7.76
C ALA A 694 -23.68 -4.10 6.99
N PHE A 695 -24.38 -5.23 7.27
CA PHE A 695 -24.38 -6.47 6.49
C PHE A 695 -25.79 -7.04 6.48
N ALA A 696 -26.28 -7.46 5.33
CA ALA A 696 -27.52 -8.21 5.23
C ALA A 696 -27.26 -9.65 5.73
N LEU A 697 -28.17 -10.18 6.54
CA LEU A 697 -28.03 -11.52 7.10
C LEU A 697 -28.93 -12.50 6.35
N ASP A 698 -28.36 -13.60 5.89
CA ASP A 698 -29.07 -14.71 5.27
C ASP A 698 -28.96 -15.99 6.12
N LEU A 699 -30.08 -16.43 6.62
CA LEU A 699 -30.19 -17.65 7.43
C LEU A 699 -30.93 -18.80 6.70
N ARG A 700 -31.15 -18.66 5.38
CA ARG A 700 -31.94 -19.64 4.60
C ARG A 700 -31.22 -20.98 4.40
N LEU A 701 -29.90 -21.02 4.57
CA LEU A 701 -29.11 -22.25 4.45
C LEU A 701 -29.13 -23.12 5.73
N ARG A 702 -30.01 -22.81 6.71
CA ARG A 702 -30.24 -23.66 7.87
C ARG A 702 -31.23 -24.80 7.57
N PRO A 703 -31.28 -25.89 8.36
CA PRO A 703 -32.25 -26.96 8.21
C PRO A 703 -33.68 -26.44 8.14
N HIS A 704 -34.44 -26.93 7.19
CA HIS A 704 -35.81 -26.50 6.87
C HIS A 704 -35.92 -25.03 6.38
N GLY A 705 -34.81 -24.36 6.04
CA GLY A 705 -34.81 -23.02 5.47
C GLY A 705 -35.47 -22.00 6.40
N GLN A 706 -36.35 -21.15 5.82
CA GLN A 706 -37.08 -20.12 6.58
C GLN A 706 -38.05 -20.69 7.62
N SER A 707 -38.52 -21.90 7.45
CA SER A 707 -39.50 -22.56 8.34
C SER A 707 -38.80 -23.23 9.55
N GLY A 708 -37.48 -23.43 9.50
CA GLY A 708 -36.72 -24.04 10.56
C GLY A 708 -36.36 -23.06 11.69
N PRO A 709 -35.93 -23.59 12.85
CA PRO A 709 -35.44 -22.76 13.96
C PRO A 709 -34.23 -21.93 13.56
N GLU A 710 -34.07 -20.74 14.15
CA GLU A 710 -32.97 -19.83 13.83
C GLU A 710 -31.60 -20.34 14.28
N ALA A 711 -31.57 -21.20 15.27
CA ALA A 711 -30.38 -21.91 15.73
C ALA A 711 -30.67 -23.42 15.78
N THR A 712 -29.65 -24.24 15.65
CA THR A 712 -29.73 -25.70 15.63
C THR A 712 -28.62 -26.30 16.49
N SER A 713 -28.65 -27.61 16.73
CA SER A 713 -27.55 -28.33 17.36
C SER A 713 -26.84 -29.26 16.38
N VAL A 714 -25.63 -29.73 16.74
CA VAL A 714 -24.88 -30.69 15.90
C VAL A 714 -25.67 -31.99 15.75
N ALA A 715 -26.34 -32.46 16.81
CA ALA A 715 -27.17 -33.66 16.78
C ALA A 715 -28.38 -33.48 15.86
N ALA A 716 -29.05 -32.31 15.87
CA ALA A 716 -30.12 -31.99 14.96
C ALA A 716 -29.65 -31.94 13.47
N LEU A 717 -28.47 -31.38 13.23
CA LEU A 717 -27.87 -31.38 11.89
C LEU A 717 -27.55 -32.80 11.42
N GLU A 718 -27.03 -33.65 12.30
CA GLU A 718 -26.76 -35.05 12.00
C GLU A 718 -28.04 -35.81 11.67
N ALA A 719 -29.10 -35.65 12.48
CA ALA A 719 -30.41 -36.26 12.22
C ALA A 719 -31.05 -35.77 10.90
N TYR A 720 -30.87 -34.46 10.60
CA TYR A 720 -31.39 -33.85 9.38
C TYR A 720 -30.74 -34.42 8.11
N HIS A 721 -29.43 -34.67 8.14
CA HIS A 721 -28.63 -35.11 6.99
C HIS A 721 -28.38 -36.63 6.95
N MET A 722 -28.82 -37.41 7.95
CA MET A 722 -28.70 -38.86 7.95
C MET A 722 -29.53 -39.52 6.81
N PRO A 723 -29.25 -40.76 6.40
CA PRO A 723 -30.07 -41.48 5.42
C PRO A 723 -31.55 -41.57 5.91
N GLY A 724 -32.47 -41.09 5.09
CA GLY A 724 -33.90 -40.99 5.47
C GLY A 724 -34.28 -39.66 6.15
N GLY A 725 -33.33 -38.79 6.46
CA GLY A 725 -33.60 -37.42 6.92
C GLY A 725 -34.07 -36.51 5.78
N SER A 726 -34.43 -35.28 6.12
CA SER A 726 -34.98 -34.30 5.18
C SER A 726 -33.91 -33.52 4.40
N GLY A 727 -32.62 -33.68 4.72
CA GLY A 727 -31.51 -32.90 4.14
C GLY A 727 -31.28 -33.21 2.66
N GLN A 728 -31.30 -32.17 1.84
CA GLN A 728 -31.11 -32.24 0.39
C GLN A 728 -29.62 -32.23 0.03
N MET A 729 -29.25 -32.70 -1.17
CA MET A 729 -27.86 -32.72 -1.63
C MET A 729 -27.28 -31.33 -1.81
N TRP A 730 -28.04 -30.33 -2.23
CA TRP A 730 -27.61 -28.97 -2.37
C TRP A 730 -27.27 -28.29 -1.01
N GLU A 731 -27.97 -28.70 0.06
CA GLU A 731 -27.65 -28.22 1.44
C GLU A 731 -26.33 -28.83 1.90
N ARG A 732 -26.08 -30.12 1.62
CA ARG A 732 -24.74 -30.72 1.87
C ARG A 732 -23.65 -30.00 1.08
N GLN A 733 -23.90 -29.70 -0.18
CA GLN A 733 -22.97 -28.95 -1.04
C GLN A 733 -22.65 -27.58 -0.45
N SER A 734 -23.62 -26.88 0.12
CA SER A 734 -23.40 -25.57 0.76
C SER A 734 -22.43 -25.62 1.93
N LEU A 735 -22.38 -26.74 2.67
CA LEU A 735 -21.48 -26.97 3.80
C LEU A 735 -20.00 -27.11 3.41
N ILE A 736 -19.66 -27.29 2.13
CA ILE A 736 -18.27 -27.26 1.64
C ILE A 736 -17.61 -25.93 2.03
N ARG A 737 -18.39 -24.85 1.95
CA ARG A 737 -17.93 -23.52 2.32
C ARG A 737 -18.07 -23.18 3.79
N ALA A 738 -18.51 -24.12 4.64
CA ALA A 738 -18.72 -23.87 6.05
C ALA A 738 -17.40 -23.55 6.78
N ARG A 739 -17.33 -22.38 7.37
CA ARG A 739 -16.18 -21.87 8.13
C ARG A 739 -16.65 -21.37 9.49
N VAL A 740 -16.03 -21.85 10.56
CA VAL A 740 -16.31 -21.34 11.89
C VAL A 740 -15.74 -19.93 12.07
N VAL A 741 -16.58 -19.00 12.53
CA VAL A 741 -16.24 -17.59 12.79
C VAL A 741 -16.00 -17.33 14.27
N ALA A 742 -16.91 -17.82 15.12
CA ALA A 742 -16.87 -17.61 16.57
C ALA A 742 -17.53 -18.78 17.31
N GLY A 743 -17.24 -18.94 18.58
CA GLY A 743 -17.91 -19.88 19.46
C GLY A 743 -16.97 -20.83 20.22
N PRO A 744 -17.52 -21.72 21.05
CA PRO A 744 -16.74 -22.64 21.89
C PRO A 744 -15.92 -23.63 21.04
N ALA A 745 -14.67 -23.85 21.48
CA ALA A 745 -13.73 -24.74 20.78
C ALA A 745 -14.27 -26.20 20.71
N ALA A 746 -14.90 -26.70 21.73
CA ALA A 746 -15.46 -28.05 21.77
C ALA A 746 -16.58 -28.22 20.72
N LEU A 747 -17.54 -27.28 20.68
CA LEU A 747 -18.62 -27.28 19.73
C LEU A 747 -18.12 -27.10 18.28
N SER A 748 -17.12 -26.25 18.08
CA SER A 748 -16.41 -26.10 16.82
C SER A 748 -15.76 -27.41 16.35
N GLY A 749 -15.11 -28.14 17.27
CA GLY A 749 -14.53 -29.44 17.00
C GLY A 749 -15.58 -30.48 16.56
N SER A 750 -16.69 -30.56 17.32
CA SER A 750 -17.81 -31.47 17.03
C SER A 750 -18.45 -31.17 15.67
N PHE A 751 -18.70 -29.91 15.37
CA PHE A 751 -19.25 -29.48 14.09
C PHE A 751 -18.30 -29.83 12.92
N ARG A 752 -17.01 -29.52 13.04
CA ARG A 752 -16.02 -29.81 11.99
C ARG A 752 -15.91 -31.31 11.73
N ALA A 753 -15.86 -32.12 12.78
CA ALA A 753 -15.79 -33.56 12.67
C ALA A 753 -17.05 -34.14 12.00
N TRP A 754 -18.22 -33.65 12.37
CA TRP A 754 -19.49 -34.03 11.73
C TRP A 754 -19.51 -33.62 10.25
N ARG A 755 -19.21 -32.35 9.94
CA ARG A 755 -19.18 -31.83 8.59
C ARG A 755 -18.25 -32.64 7.68
N ASP A 756 -17.03 -32.92 8.18
CA ASP A 756 -16.03 -33.62 7.39
C ASP A 756 -16.41 -35.09 7.15
N ARG A 757 -17.07 -35.75 8.13
CA ARG A 757 -17.65 -37.07 7.90
C ARG A 757 -18.77 -37.02 6.86
N LEU A 758 -19.66 -36.05 6.94
CA LEU A 758 -20.80 -35.89 6.01
C LEU A 758 -20.31 -35.64 4.58
N LEU A 759 -19.33 -34.77 4.39
CA LEU A 759 -18.89 -34.32 3.07
C LEU A 759 -17.82 -35.24 2.47
N TYR A 760 -16.92 -35.73 3.31
CA TYR A 760 -15.68 -36.38 2.86
C TYR A 760 -15.48 -37.77 3.48
N GLY A 761 -16.49 -38.34 4.12
CA GLY A 761 -16.44 -39.71 4.63
C GLY A 761 -16.39 -40.78 3.51
N ALA A 762 -16.89 -40.42 2.34
CA ALA A 762 -16.86 -41.25 1.14
C ALA A 762 -16.95 -40.33 -0.10
N PRO A 763 -16.51 -40.78 -1.28
CA PRO A 763 -16.70 -40.05 -2.53
C PRO A 763 -18.16 -39.86 -2.86
N ALA A 764 -18.49 -38.71 -3.48
CA ALA A 764 -19.88 -38.53 -3.98
C ALA A 764 -20.25 -39.60 -5.00
N SER A 765 -21.43 -40.20 -4.80
CA SER A 765 -21.97 -41.24 -5.69
C SER A 765 -22.54 -40.64 -6.99
N GLY A 766 -22.68 -41.47 -8.02
CA GLY A 766 -23.28 -41.04 -9.28
C GLY A 766 -24.67 -40.38 -9.13
N PRO A 767 -25.62 -40.96 -8.34
CA PRO A 767 -26.89 -40.30 -8.06
C PRO A 767 -26.72 -38.90 -7.41
N GLN A 768 -25.83 -38.73 -6.43
CA GLN A 768 -25.57 -37.43 -5.78
C GLN A 768 -25.04 -36.41 -6.77
N ILE A 769 -24.14 -36.79 -7.66
CA ILE A 769 -23.64 -35.94 -8.73
C ILE A 769 -24.78 -35.56 -9.69
N GLY A 770 -25.69 -36.51 -9.99
CA GLY A 770 -26.89 -36.26 -10.77
C GLY A 770 -27.81 -35.19 -10.13
N GLU A 771 -28.00 -35.26 -8.81
CA GLU A 771 -28.78 -34.26 -8.07
C GLU A 771 -28.15 -32.87 -8.11
N ILE A 772 -26.81 -32.77 -7.94
CA ILE A 772 -26.05 -31.50 -8.04
C ILE A 772 -26.25 -30.88 -9.42
N ARG A 773 -26.17 -31.68 -10.49
CA ARG A 773 -26.37 -31.22 -11.87
C ARG A 773 -27.82 -30.79 -12.12
N ALA A 774 -28.77 -31.56 -11.64
CA ALA A 774 -30.21 -31.22 -11.76
C ALA A 774 -30.48 -29.87 -11.05
N MET A 775 -29.89 -29.66 -9.90
CA MET A 775 -29.99 -28.38 -9.18
C MET A 775 -29.33 -27.23 -9.98
N ARG A 776 -28.14 -27.42 -10.55
CA ARG A 776 -27.49 -26.41 -11.40
C ARG A 776 -28.36 -26.05 -12.61
N THR A 777 -28.95 -27.06 -13.27
CA THR A 777 -29.85 -26.86 -14.41
C THR A 777 -31.10 -26.10 -13.98
N ARG A 778 -31.64 -26.41 -12.80
CA ARG A 778 -32.80 -25.72 -12.24
C ARG A 778 -32.48 -24.24 -11.96
N ILE A 779 -31.33 -23.95 -11.32
CA ILE A 779 -30.86 -22.59 -11.05
C ILE A 779 -30.67 -21.80 -12.36
N GLU A 780 -30.12 -22.42 -13.39
CA GLU A 780 -29.95 -21.81 -14.70
C GLU A 780 -31.32 -21.47 -15.34
N LYS A 781 -32.26 -22.36 -15.25
CA LYS A 781 -33.63 -22.17 -15.81
C LYS A 781 -34.40 -21.09 -15.04
N GLU A 782 -34.30 -21.05 -13.72
CA GLU A 782 -35.09 -20.15 -12.86
C GLU A 782 -34.46 -18.73 -12.76
N LEU A 783 -33.13 -18.65 -12.70
CA LEU A 783 -32.41 -17.41 -12.41
C LEU A 783 -31.44 -16.97 -13.54
N GLY A 784 -31.20 -17.83 -14.51
CA GLY A 784 -30.34 -17.57 -15.67
C GLY A 784 -31.06 -17.07 -16.91
N ALA A 785 -32.38 -16.91 -16.84
CA ALA A 785 -33.23 -16.48 -17.96
C ALA A 785 -32.96 -14.97 -18.28
N GLY A 786 -32.96 -14.64 -19.57
CA GLY A 786 -32.76 -13.28 -20.06
C GLY A 786 -31.94 -13.21 -21.34
N PRO A 787 -31.56 -12.02 -21.79
CA PRO A 787 -30.64 -11.85 -22.92
C PRO A 787 -29.30 -12.58 -22.71
N PRO A 788 -28.66 -13.04 -23.78
CA PRO A 788 -27.36 -13.73 -23.68
C PRO A 788 -26.33 -12.93 -22.85
N GLY A 789 -25.76 -13.59 -21.85
CA GLY A 789 -24.75 -12.98 -20.96
C GLY A 789 -25.31 -12.06 -19.87
N ALA A 790 -26.59 -11.72 -19.87
CA ALA A 790 -27.14 -10.83 -18.84
C ALA A 790 -27.01 -11.43 -17.43
N ALA A 791 -27.33 -12.69 -17.24
CA ALA A 791 -27.25 -13.37 -15.95
C ALA A 791 -25.84 -13.94 -15.72
N PHE A 792 -24.89 -13.08 -15.44
CA PHE A 792 -23.46 -13.46 -15.28
C PHE A 792 -23.20 -14.40 -14.09
N LYS A 793 -24.10 -14.49 -13.13
CA LYS A 793 -23.99 -15.40 -11.99
C LYS A 793 -24.62 -16.77 -12.26
N ALA A 794 -25.89 -16.80 -12.63
CA ALA A 794 -26.69 -18.01 -12.75
C ALA A 794 -26.81 -18.52 -14.19
N GLY A 795 -26.54 -17.70 -15.19
CA GLY A 795 -26.60 -18.06 -16.60
C GLY A 795 -25.52 -19.07 -17.02
N PRO A 796 -25.62 -19.59 -18.25
CA PRO A 796 -24.62 -20.49 -18.80
C PRO A 796 -23.24 -19.87 -18.81
N GLY A 797 -22.22 -20.58 -18.32
CA GLY A 797 -20.85 -20.11 -18.22
C GLY A 797 -20.59 -19.08 -17.13
N GLY A 798 -21.59 -18.77 -16.31
CA GLY A 798 -21.49 -17.82 -15.21
C GLY A 798 -20.76 -18.38 -13.98
N LEU A 799 -20.71 -17.58 -12.91
CA LEU A 799 -20.05 -17.95 -11.64
C LEU A 799 -20.52 -19.30 -11.11
N ALA A 800 -21.83 -19.61 -11.23
CA ALA A 800 -22.40 -20.86 -10.75
C ALA A 800 -21.80 -22.08 -11.44
N ASP A 801 -21.48 -22.05 -12.74
CA ASP A 801 -20.84 -23.18 -13.43
C ASP A 801 -19.45 -23.47 -12.82
N ILE A 802 -18.67 -22.43 -12.55
CA ILE A 802 -17.33 -22.57 -11.94
C ILE A 802 -17.46 -23.12 -10.50
N GLU A 803 -18.36 -22.54 -9.70
CA GLU A 803 -18.57 -22.95 -8.31
C GLU A 803 -19.09 -24.40 -8.22
N PHE A 804 -20.05 -24.81 -9.05
CA PHE A 804 -20.57 -26.15 -9.08
C PHE A 804 -19.55 -27.18 -9.56
N LEU A 805 -18.73 -26.84 -10.58
CA LEU A 805 -17.63 -27.66 -11.04
C LEU A 805 -16.63 -27.94 -9.90
N VAL A 806 -16.16 -26.88 -9.24
CA VAL A 806 -15.20 -26.96 -8.16
C VAL A 806 -15.74 -27.81 -7.01
N GLN A 807 -16.92 -27.52 -6.53
CA GLN A 807 -17.56 -28.23 -5.41
C GLN A 807 -17.84 -29.69 -5.73
N THR A 808 -18.25 -29.99 -6.95
CA THR A 808 -18.44 -31.39 -7.39
C THR A 808 -17.13 -32.17 -7.33
N LEU A 809 -16.04 -31.60 -7.84
CA LEU A 809 -14.72 -32.24 -7.79
C LEU A 809 -14.20 -32.40 -6.34
N GLN A 810 -14.49 -31.42 -5.48
CA GLN A 810 -14.18 -31.51 -4.04
C GLN A 810 -14.92 -32.68 -3.38
N LEU A 811 -16.20 -32.87 -3.65
CA LEU A 811 -17.00 -33.99 -3.11
C LEU A 811 -16.53 -35.33 -3.66
N CYS A 812 -16.07 -35.38 -4.91
CA CYS A 812 -15.58 -36.62 -5.53
C CYS A 812 -14.21 -37.05 -5.02
N ARG A 813 -13.31 -36.10 -4.65
CA ARG A 813 -11.91 -36.38 -4.35
C ARG A 813 -11.41 -35.88 -2.99
N GLY A 814 -12.17 -35.03 -2.31
CA GLY A 814 -11.82 -34.51 -0.99
C GLY A 814 -11.76 -35.59 0.11
N TRP A 815 -12.39 -36.76 -0.10
CA TRP A 815 -12.32 -37.88 0.82
C TRP A 815 -10.90 -38.45 0.93
N SER A 816 -10.17 -38.54 -0.17
CA SER A 816 -8.80 -39.08 -0.25
C SER A 816 -7.72 -37.99 -0.23
N ASN A 817 -8.07 -36.75 -0.52
CA ASN A 817 -7.12 -35.63 -0.55
C ASN A 817 -7.66 -34.41 0.28
N PRO A 818 -7.20 -34.27 1.54
CA PRO A 818 -7.63 -33.16 2.41
C PRO A 818 -7.29 -31.76 1.87
N GLU A 819 -6.26 -31.59 1.04
CA GLU A 819 -5.87 -30.30 0.46
C GLU A 819 -6.95 -29.73 -0.47
N LEU A 820 -7.84 -30.58 -0.99
CA LEU A 820 -8.96 -30.16 -1.82
C LEU A 820 -10.13 -29.55 -1.02
N ARG A 821 -10.12 -29.64 0.31
CA ARG A 821 -11.23 -29.20 1.19
C ARG A 821 -11.23 -27.70 1.48
N ALA A 822 -10.63 -26.89 0.60
CA ALA A 822 -10.63 -25.44 0.74
C ALA A 822 -12.06 -24.87 0.63
N THR A 823 -12.42 -23.92 1.51
CA THR A 823 -13.76 -23.31 1.53
C THR A 823 -13.94 -22.23 0.46
N GLY A 824 -12.87 -21.55 0.04
CA GLY A 824 -12.88 -20.52 -1.00
C GLY A 824 -12.70 -21.12 -2.40
N THR A 825 -13.43 -20.60 -3.38
CA THR A 825 -13.40 -21.07 -4.78
C THR A 825 -12.02 -20.92 -5.41
N ARG A 826 -11.34 -19.79 -5.18
CA ARG A 826 -9.97 -19.54 -5.69
C ARG A 826 -8.97 -20.57 -5.16
N ALA A 827 -9.00 -20.79 -3.86
CA ALA A 827 -8.11 -21.75 -3.21
C ALA A 827 -8.40 -23.18 -3.68
N ALA A 828 -9.68 -23.53 -3.81
CA ALA A 828 -10.10 -24.83 -4.32
C ALA A 828 -9.71 -25.05 -5.79
N LEU A 829 -9.87 -24.05 -6.67
CA LEU A 829 -9.39 -24.11 -8.06
C LEU A 829 -7.88 -24.37 -8.14
N ARG A 830 -7.08 -23.65 -7.34
CA ARG A 830 -5.62 -23.85 -7.26
C ARG A 830 -5.28 -25.28 -6.80
N ALA A 831 -5.93 -25.76 -5.74
CA ALA A 831 -5.72 -27.11 -5.22
C ALA A 831 -6.10 -28.20 -6.23
N LEU A 832 -7.25 -28.05 -6.91
CA LEU A 832 -7.70 -28.98 -7.95
C LEU A 832 -6.77 -29.01 -9.17
N ALA A 833 -6.26 -27.85 -9.58
CA ALA A 833 -5.27 -27.74 -10.64
C ALA A 833 -3.94 -28.42 -10.25
N ALA A 834 -3.43 -28.15 -9.03
CA ALA A 834 -2.23 -28.78 -8.51
C ALA A 834 -2.35 -30.30 -8.38
N ALA A 835 -3.54 -30.79 -8.07
CA ALA A 835 -3.85 -32.23 -8.03
C ALA A 835 -4.12 -32.85 -9.42
N GLY A 836 -4.05 -32.08 -10.50
CA GLY A 836 -4.30 -32.55 -11.87
C GLY A 836 -5.74 -32.95 -12.17
N LEU A 837 -6.70 -32.54 -11.32
CA LEU A 837 -8.12 -32.86 -11.47
C LEU A 837 -8.87 -31.90 -12.42
N ILE A 838 -8.25 -30.80 -12.77
CA ILE A 838 -8.65 -29.93 -13.87
C ILE A 838 -7.51 -29.96 -14.88
N HIS A 839 -7.82 -30.25 -16.13
CA HIS A 839 -6.81 -30.30 -17.19
C HIS A 839 -6.00 -28.99 -17.25
N GLY A 840 -4.68 -29.10 -17.41
CA GLY A 840 -3.80 -27.91 -17.34
C GLY A 840 -4.18 -26.76 -18.28
N GLY A 841 -4.71 -27.08 -19.48
CA GLY A 841 -5.21 -26.07 -20.43
C GLY A 841 -6.54 -25.41 -20.05
N ASP A 842 -7.31 -25.99 -19.11
CA ASP A 842 -8.62 -25.47 -18.69
C ASP A 842 -8.55 -24.75 -17.31
N SER A 843 -7.51 -25.00 -16.50
CA SER A 843 -7.40 -24.44 -15.14
C SER A 843 -7.14 -22.92 -15.12
N ALA A 844 -6.21 -22.45 -15.96
CA ALA A 844 -5.89 -21.03 -16.05
C ALA A 844 -7.07 -20.19 -16.61
N PRO A 845 -7.76 -20.60 -17.71
CA PRO A 845 -8.97 -19.95 -18.17
C PRO A 845 -10.08 -19.88 -17.10
N LEU A 846 -10.35 -20.97 -16.38
CA LEU A 846 -11.37 -20.96 -15.31
C LEU A 846 -11.04 -19.93 -14.21
N GLY A 847 -9.79 -19.90 -13.77
CA GLY A 847 -9.35 -18.91 -12.79
C GLY A 847 -9.52 -17.48 -13.28
N GLN A 848 -9.06 -17.18 -14.51
CA GLN A 848 -9.19 -15.86 -15.12
C GLN A 848 -10.65 -15.45 -15.34
N ASN A 849 -11.51 -16.40 -15.76
CA ASN A 849 -12.92 -16.14 -15.96
C ASN A 849 -13.64 -15.91 -14.63
N TYR A 850 -13.29 -16.67 -13.59
CA TYR A 850 -13.76 -16.43 -12.23
C TYR A 850 -13.44 -15.01 -11.76
N GLU A 851 -12.18 -14.58 -11.87
CA GLU A 851 -11.75 -13.22 -11.49
C GLU A 851 -12.48 -12.15 -12.29
N PHE A 852 -12.65 -12.36 -13.59
CA PHE A 852 -13.36 -11.41 -14.44
C PHE A 852 -14.82 -11.25 -14.01
N LEU A 853 -15.54 -12.34 -13.80
CA LEU A 853 -16.94 -12.32 -13.35
C LEU A 853 -17.08 -11.76 -11.93
N ARG A 854 -16.09 -12.00 -11.05
CA ARG A 854 -16.02 -11.40 -9.70
C ARG A 854 -15.82 -9.89 -9.76
N ARG A 855 -15.00 -9.39 -10.69
CA ARG A 855 -14.82 -7.94 -10.91
C ARG A 855 -16.13 -7.28 -11.35
N ILE A 856 -16.89 -7.90 -12.26
CA ILE A 856 -18.22 -7.43 -12.65
C ILE A 856 -19.14 -7.36 -11.42
N GLU A 857 -19.22 -8.45 -10.68
CA GLU A 857 -20.07 -8.52 -9.48
C GLU A 857 -19.70 -7.44 -8.46
N THR A 858 -18.41 -7.26 -8.19
CA THR A 858 -17.92 -6.27 -7.23
C THR A 858 -18.24 -4.84 -7.67
N ALA A 859 -18.07 -4.51 -8.95
CA ALA A 859 -18.40 -3.19 -9.48
C ALA A 859 -19.89 -2.87 -9.37
N LEU A 860 -20.75 -3.79 -9.76
CA LEU A 860 -22.20 -3.63 -9.68
C LEU A 860 -22.72 -3.56 -8.22
N ARG A 861 -22.12 -4.34 -7.33
CA ARG A 861 -22.47 -4.33 -5.91
C ARG A 861 -21.99 -3.06 -5.19
N LEU A 862 -20.84 -2.53 -5.59
CA LEU A 862 -20.35 -1.25 -5.05
C LEU A 862 -21.34 -0.13 -5.40
N ASP A 863 -21.85 -0.08 -6.62
CA ASP A 863 -22.84 0.92 -7.05
C ASP A 863 -24.16 0.78 -6.28
N ALA A 864 -24.71 -0.43 -6.27
CA ALA A 864 -26.05 -0.67 -5.74
C ALA A 864 -26.10 -0.96 -4.23
N ASN A 865 -24.98 -1.28 -3.60
CA ASN A 865 -24.86 -1.81 -2.22
C ASN A 865 -25.87 -2.93 -1.88
N ARG A 866 -26.14 -3.79 -2.84
CA ARG A 866 -27.04 -4.94 -2.70
C ARG A 866 -26.59 -6.09 -3.56
N SER A 867 -27.18 -7.27 -3.34
CA SER A 867 -26.91 -8.43 -4.17
C SER A 867 -27.39 -8.19 -5.61
N VAL A 868 -26.46 -8.28 -6.57
CA VAL A 868 -26.70 -8.15 -8.01
C VAL A 868 -26.20 -9.42 -8.70
N SER A 869 -27.01 -9.97 -9.62
CA SER A 869 -26.70 -11.21 -10.34
C SER A 869 -26.85 -11.09 -11.86
N VAL A 870 -27.30 -9.94 -12.34
CA VAL A 870 -27.54 -9.63 -13.75
C VAL A 870 -26.90 -8.32 -14.13
N LEU A 871 -26.48 -8.19 -15.39
CA LEU A 871 -25.99 -6.93 -15.94
C LEU A 871 -27.12 -5.92 -16.03
N PRO A 872 -26.83 -4.61 -15.95
CA PRO A 872 -27.82 -3.57 -16.14
C PRO A 872 -28.52 -3.69 -17.50
N PRO A 873 -29.84 -3.49 -17.57
CA PRO A 873 -30.58 -3.55 -18.84
C PRO A 873 -30.29 -2.33 -19.72
N ASP A 874 -29.96 -1.19 -19.13
CA ASP A 874 -29.67 0.06 -19.82
C ASP A 874 -28.26 0.04 -20.45
N ALA A 875 -28.13 0.59 -21.67
CA ALA A 875 -26.86 0.63 -22.40
C ALA A 875 -25.87 1.60 -21.77
N ASP A 876 -26.34 2.75 -21.27
CA ASP A 876 -25.48 3.75 -20.63
C ASP A 876 -24.88 3.21 -19.33
N ASP A 877 -25.66 2.44 -18.58
CA ASP A 877 -25.17 1.77 -17.37
C ASP A 877 -24.15 0.68 -17.69
N ARG A 878 -24.33 -0.06 -18.79
CA ARG A 878 -23.33 -1.03 -19.26
C ARG A 878 -22.08 -0.35 -19.80
N GLU A 879 -22.22 0.79 -20.48
CA GLU A 879 -21.06 1.60 -20.91
C GLU A 879 -20.26 2.09 -19.68
N ALA A 880 -20.97 2.56 -18.63
CA ALA A 880 -20.31 2.96 -17.37
C ALA A 880 -19.60 1.77 -16.72
N LEU A 881 -20.24 0.62 -16.64
CA LEU A 881 -19.62 -0.61 -16.13
C LEU A 881 -18.38 -1.01 -16.96
N ALA A 882 -18.47 -0.92 -18.29
CA ALA A 882 -17.34 -1.20 -19.17
C ALA A 882 -16.13 -0.31 -18.85
N ARG A 883 -16.35 1.00 -18.71
CA ARG A 883 -15.30 1.94 -18.30
C ARG A 883 -14.74 1.65 -16.90
N TRP A 884 -15.58 1.35 -15.92
CA TRP A 884 -15.13 0.98 -14.58
C TRP A 884 -14.24 -0.28 -14.56
N LEU A 885 -14.48 -1.19 -15.51
CA LEU A 885 -13.69 -2.41 -15.69
C LEU A 885 -12.45 -2.22 -16.57
N GLY A 886 -12.28 -1.02 -17.16
CA GLY A 886 -11.14 -0.67 -18.00
C GLY A 886 -11.31 -0.99 -19.48
N PHE A 887 -12.55 -1.18 -19.96
CA PHE A 887 -12.84 -1.37 -21.37
C PHE A 887 -13.10 -0.05 -22.12
N ALA A 888 -12.72 0.00 -23.37
CA ALA A 888 -12.91 1.18 -24.21
C ALA A 888 -14.38 1.48 -24.55
N SER A 889 -15.24 0.46 -24.53
CA SER A 889 -16.68 0.60 -24.81
C SER A 889 -17.48 -0.61 -24.30
N GLU A 890 -18.83 -0.44 -24.21
CA GLU A 890 -19.75 -1.53 -23.94
C GLU A 890 -19.55 -2.71 -24.90
N GLY A 891 -19.39 -2.43 -26.20
CA GLY A 891 -19.22 -3.47 -27.21
C GLY A 891 -17.98 -4.35 -26.97
N HIS A 892 -16.85 -3.76 -26.59
CA HIS A 892 -15.63 -4.50 -26.24
C HIS A 892 -15.83 -5.32 -24.97
N PHE A 893 -16.45 -4.73 -23.96
CA PHE A 893 -16.79 -5.42 -22.72
C PHE A 893 -17.70 -6.63 -22.97
N MET A 894 -18.80 -6.44 -23.69
CA MET A 894 -19.76 -7.51 -23.98
C MET A 894 -19.16 -8.63 -24.82
N ALA A 895 -18.32 -8.31 -25.79
CA ALA A 895 -17.62 -9.31 -26.60
C ALA A 895 -16.71 -10.19 -25.73
N GLU A 896 -15.90 -9.58 -24.85
CA GLU A 896 -15.01 -10.31 -23.94
C GLU A 896 -15.83 -11.08 -22.90
N HIS A 897 -16.89 -10.50 -22.37
CA HIS A 897 -17.78 -11.17 -21.43
C HIS A 897 -18.39 -12.43 -22.01
N LEU A 898 -19.00 -12.35 -23.19
CA LEU A 898 -19.61 -13.50 -23.85
C LEU A 898 -18.58 -14.58 -24.18
N ARG A 899 -17.43 -14.20 -24.69
CA ARG A 899 -16.31 -15.13 -24.97
C ARG A 899 -15.94 -15.93 -23.71
N ARG A 900 -15.82 -15.26 -22.57
CA ARG A 900 -15.46 -15.89 -21.28
C ARG A 900 -16.56 -16.81 -20.77
N LEU A 901 -17.81 -16.42 -20.94
CA LEU A 901 -18.96 -17.28 -20.59
C LEU A 901 -18.98 -18.55 -21.45
N GLU A 902 -18.79 -18.44 -22.75
CA GLU A 902 -18.72 -19.58 -23.67
C GLU A 902 -17.56 -20.52 -23.33
N GLU A 903 -16.39 -19.96 -23.04
CA GLU A 903 -15.20 -20.72 -22.63
C GLU A 903 -15.46 -21.47 -21.31
N THR A 904 -16.02 -20.82 -20.31
CA THR A 904 -16.37 -21.43 -19.02
C THR A 904 -17.40 -22.53 -19.22
N ARG A 905 -18.45 -22.29 -20.01
CA ARG A 905 -19.49 -23.28 -20.30
C ARG A 905 -18.92 -24.51 -21.00
N ARG A 906 -18.07 -24.32 -21.99
CA ARG A 906 -17.37 -25.41 -22.69
C ARG A 906 -16.58 -26.31 -21.73
N ILE A 907 -15.91 -25.69 -20.73
CA ILE A 907 -15.14 -26.43 -19.73
C ILE A 907 -16.10 -27.18 -18.78
N TYR A 908 -17.16 -26.51 -18.33
CA TYR A 908 -18.17 -27.11 -17.46
C TYR A 908 -18.85 -28.32 -18.12
N ASP A 909 -19.22 -28.23 -19.39
CA ASP A 909 -19.88 -29.29 -20.14
C ASP A 909 -18.99 -30.52 -20.43
N LYS A 910 -17.65 -30.39 -20.30
CA LYS A 910 -16.70 -31.51 -20.33
C LYS A 910 -16.67 -32.32 -19.03
N THR A 911 -17.21 -31.79 -17.93
CA THR A 911 -17.14 -32.39 -16.59
C THR A 911 -17.76 -33.80 -16.52
N PRO A 912 -18.84 -34.17 -17.27
CA PRO A 912 -19.36 -35.50 -17.27
C PRO A 912 -18.35 -36.60 -17.61
N SER A 913 -17.54 -36.38 -18.64
CA SER A 913 -16.51 -37.36 -19.03
C SER A 913 -15.35 -37.44 -18.03
N LEU A 914 -15.01 -36.30 -17.34
CA LEU A 914 -14.06 -36.28 -16.26
C LEU A 914 -14.54 -37.09 -15.03
N LEU A 915 -15.83 -37.01 -14.70
CA LEU A 915 -16.39 -37.68 -13.52
C LEU A 915 -16.55 -39.19 -13.73
N GLU A 916 -16.78 -39.69 -14.97
CA GLU A 916 -16.77 -41.13 -15.31
C GLU A 916 -15.38 -41.76 -15.02
N PHE A 917 -14.29 -41.02 -15.21
CA PHE A 917 -12.94 -41.44 -14.83
C PHE A 917 -12.62 -41.33 -13.34
N LEU A 918 -13.41 -40.55 -12.59
CA LEU A 918 -13.10 -40.21 -11.20
C LEU A 918 -14.01 -40.95 -10.19
N THR A 919 -15.11 -41.53 -10.59
CA THR A 919 -15.97 -42.41 -9.75
C THR A 919 -15.36 -43.81 -9.73
N PRO A 920 -15.10 -44.45 -8.59
CA PRO A 920 -14.81 -45.86 -8.51
C PRO A 920 -16.05 -46.63 -9.02
N ALA A 921 -15.82 -47.66 -9.84
CA ALA A 921 -16.88 -48.53 -10.35
C ALA A 921 -17.71 -49.15 -9.25
#